data_0a5a761ef42a23151738cbb01268272a
#
_entry.id   0a5a761ef42a23151738cbb01268272a
#
_cell.length_a   1.000
_cell.length_b   1.000
_cell.length_c   1.000
_cell.angle_alpha   90.00
_cell.angle_beta   90.00
_cell.angle_gamma   90.00
#
_symmetry.space_group_name_H-M   'P 1'
#
loop_
_entity.id
_entity.type
_entity.pdbx_description
1 polymer ?
#
loop_
_entity_poly.entity_id
_entity_poly.type
_entity_poly.pdbx_seq_one_letter_code
_entity_poly.pdbx_strand_id
1 'polypeptide(L)'
;MRKKISRIKRGLAVMLSVCMVFGVAPIQAGAEENDSEIAVQANDSAGKTEQQSTEEEECKHEGVEITFNSNGFGNCPKCNATVYQPAVETTDKYDIDDDSTKDIVYEISNAGQLYWFAGLVNGTLDGVEQNTLANAILTANITVNENLLDSLQYDTEGNVSNGSDFITWTPIADWMGNRTTQYSGTFDGNNKTVSGLYFNGDSTCIGLFGSSESDGNIKNVGVVDSYFKGNDHVGGVCGNNAGTITNCYNAGNLTAIESSATVGGICGYNNGGTVTNCYNTGTVTATGSVASVGGVCGCSIAPISNCYNIGTVTATSSSADISGICGYYFGPIKNCYYLADTEDENGGKTTAQFASGEVAYLLSQGCTVGEGEDAVTYSGSIWGQALGENGDTYPVLDITKKVYQVDKYDGCEGKPGSSTKVYSNQSTSIYGEHSFAYEPVENGNAIKATCNECGATYTVKLIWPAATSDEKIVYDGTEKKAGTAIDSGNTDIETIPENAITYATVTNGTPSTYSTTAPKNAGTYKAKLTLGTGDNIVSIEINFTIEKAASPTIAGEEKSYAYSAGSAGKTISVDIAGKFPTDRGITTYAVAKTDTEQLLSEVTVDTAGNLTYKVNQVDSTKVGKTAIIAVTASMENYENAGYTLTISSIDKKAVEIKSGNSVSVDGSNVLIYGEKISKLTLGNTVFVEAGTDDVIEGILSWSNPDAIPAAGTTQAGWVFKPADGTHYAELTGKAAITVAKATPVIAEKLTATALTYGQKLSDSTLT
;
A
#
# COMPACT_ATOMS: atom_id res chain seq x y z
N MET A 1 -52.42 15.77 10.37
CA MET A 1 -53.49 15.18 9.54
C MET A 1 -54.10 16.15 8.50
N ARG A 2 -54.55 17.39 8.83
CA ARG A 2 -55.10 18.29 7.79
C ARG A 2 -54.12 18.80 6.74
N LYS A 3 -52.82 18.97 7.04
CA LYS A 3 -51.76 19.32 6.09
C LYS A 3 -51.40 18.15 5.14
N LYS A 4 -51.47 16.90 5.60
CA LYS A 4 -51.21 15.69 4.77
C LYS A 4 -52.31 15.50 3.69
N ILE A 5 -53.54 15.80 3.97
CA ILE A 5 -54.68 15.67 3.01
C ILE A 5 -54.60 16.72 1.89
N SER A 6 -54.07 17.91 2.17
CA SER A 6 -53.88 18.96 1.18
C SER A 6 -52.71 18.63 0.20
N ARG A 7 -51.66 17.97 0.71
CA ARG A 7 -50.49 17.56 -0.13
C ARG A 7 -50.85 16.40 -1.06
N ILE A 8 -51.64 15.41 -0.57
CA ILE A 8 -52.08 14.29 -1.40
C ILE A 8 -52.87 14.78 -2.63
N LYS A 9 -53.69 15.80 -2.49
CA LYS A 9 -54.46 16.35 -3.63
C LYS A 9 -53.62 17.08 -4.65
N ARG A 10 -52.50 17.73 -4.24
CA ARG A 10 -51.55 18.39 -5.17
C ARG A 10 -50.62 17.38 -5.85
N GLY A 11 -50.16 16.37 -5.15
CA GLY A 11 -49.37 15.30 -5.69
C GLY A 11 -50.07 14.46 -6.74
N LEU A 12 -51.34 14.16 -6.50
CA LEU A 12 -52.14 13.42 -7.47
C LEU A 12 -52.34 14.20 -8.79
N ALA A 13 -52.41 15.54 -8.75
CA ALA A 13 -52.52 16.39 -9.94
C ALA A 13 -51.20 16.40 -10.75
N VAL A 14 -50.03 16.38 -10.08
CA VAL A 14 -48.73 16.33 -10.74
C VAL A 14 -48.45 14.93 -11.29
N MET A 15 -48.80 13.85 -10.57
CA MET A 15 -48.67 12.48 -11.10
C MET A 15 -49.63 12.19 -12.26
N LEU A 16 -50.84 12.70 -12.23
CA LEU A 16 -51.75 12.58 -13.38
C LEU A 16 -51.20 13.32 -14.62
N SER A 17 -50.48 14.42 -14.44
CA SER A 17 -49.81 15.13 -15.52
C SER A 17 -48.62 14.34 -16.09
N VAL A 18 -47.83 13.67 -15.24
CA VAL A 18 -46.72 12.84 -15.65
C VAL A 18 -47.18 11.51 -16.25
N CYS A 19 -48.22 10.88 -15.68
CA CYS A 19 -48.80 9.64 -16.24
C CYS A 19 -49.54 9.85 -17.57
N MET A 20 -50.04 11.06 -17.88
CA MET A 20 -50.64 11.34 -19.18
C MET A 20 -49.62 11.52 -20.33
N VAL A 21 -48.39 11.74 -20.03
CA VAL A 21 -47.30 11.80 -21.07
C VAL A 21 -46.84 10.38 -21.48
N PHE A 22 -47.10 9.37 -20.64
CA PHE A 22 -46.74 7.97 -20.92
C PHE A 22 -48.00 7.07 -21.08
N GLY A 23 -49.03 7.58 -21.72
CA GLY A 23 -50.22 6.81 -22.06
C GLY A 23 -49.92 5.72 -23.08
N VAL A 24 -49.90 4.47 -22.61
CA VAL A 24 -49.99 3.29 -23.47
C VAL A 24 -51.43 3.22 -24.01
N ALA A 25 -51.62 3.54 -25.32
CA ALA A 25 -52.87 3.28 -26.02
C ALA A 25 -52.83 1.85 -26.60
N PRO A 26 -53.94 1.08 -26.52
CA PRO A 26 -53.95 -0.27 -27.08
C PRO A 26 -54.06 -0.24 -28.59
N ILE A 27 -53.33 -1.13 -29.23
CA ILE A 27 -53.32 -1.40 -30.65
C ILE A 27 -54.67 -1.93 -31.11
N GLN A 28 -55.32 -1.26 -32.06
CA GLN A 28 -56.36 -1.87 -32.92
C GLN A 28 -56.03 -1.57 -34.36
N ALA A 29 -55.91 -2.65 -35.14
CA ALA A 29 -55.62 -2.61 -36.56
C ALA A 29 -56.83 -2.16 -37.39
N GLY A 30 -56.57 -1.43 -38.48
CA GLY A 30 -57.56 -1.13 -39.47
C GLY A 30 -57.01 -0.20 -40.51
N ALA A 31 -56.81 -0.72 -41.74
CA ALA A 31 -56.34 -0.03 -42.92
C ALA A 31 -57.41 0.97 -43.46
N GLU A 32 -56.93 2.04 -44.11
CA GLU A 32 -57.32 2.43 -45.48
C GLU A 32 -56.65 3.76 -45.88
N GLU A 33 -56.24 3.79 -47.12
CA GLU A 33 -55.59 4.83 -47.88
C GLU A 33 -56.47 6.08 -48.03
N ASN A 34 -55.85 7.28 -48.15
CA ASN A 34 -56.11 8.16 -49.29
C ASN A 34 -55.17 9.39 -49.38
N ASP A 35 -54.74 9.59 -50.58
CA ASP A 35 -53.94 10.71 -51.11
C ASP A 35 -54.56 12.08 -50.89
N SER A 36 -53.72 13.10 -50.71
CA SER A 36 -53.84 14.37 -51.44
C SER A 36 -52.56 15.20 -51.39
N GLU A 37 -51.95 15.37 -52.56
CA GLU A 37 -50.92 16.32 -52.89
C GLU A 37 -51.38 17.77 -52.66
N ILE A 38 -50.45 18.61 -52.16
CA ILE A 38 -50.37 20.01 -52.55
C ILE A 38 -48.89 20.39 -52.74
N ALA A 39 -48.57 20.62 -54.01
CA ALA A 39 -47.32 21.20 -54.48
C ALA A 39 -47.34 22.72 -54.32
N VAL A 40 -46.25 23.35 -53.91
CA VAL A 40 -45.89 24.74 -54.29
C VAL A 40 -44.37 24.85 -54.54
N GLN A 41 -44.13 25.20 -55.74
CA GLN A 41 -43.06 25.53 -56.59
C GLN A 41 -41.74 26.06 -55.98
N ALA A 42 -40.73 25.61 -56.70
CA ALA A 42 -39.35 26.06 -56.70
C ALA A 42 -39.17 27.48 -57.24
N ASN A 43 -38.10 28.16 -56.87
CA ASN A 43 -37.40 29.05 -57.75
C ASN A 43 -35.87 28.92 -57.62
N ASP A 44 -35.31 28.80 -58.75
CA ASP A 44 -34.01 28.43 -59.26
C ASP A 44 -32.94 29.50 -59.00
N SER A 45 -31.73 29.18 -58.78
CA SER A 45 -30.56 29.49 -59.57
C SER A 45 -29.24 29.03 -59.03
N ALA A 46 -28.69 28.14 -59.81
CA ALA A 46 -27.31 28.00 -60.30
C ALA A 46 -26.13 27.87 -59.28
N GLY A 47 -25.48 26.74 -59.43
CA GLY A 47 -24.08 26.53 -58.99
C GLY A 47 -23.71 25.05 -58.83
N LYS A 48 -23.58 24.32 -59.97
CA LYS A 48 -23.03 22.97 -59.99
C LYS A 48 -21.60 22.99 -59.52
N THR A 49 -21.33 22.28 -58.43
CA THR A 49 -20.07 21.56 -58.26
C THR A 49 -20.47 20.19 -57.67
N GLU A 50 -20.29 19.14 -58.40
CA GLU A 50 -20.35 17.75 -57.97
C GLU A 50 -19.29 17.56 -56.90
N GLN A 51 -19.68 17.53 -55.63
CA GLN A 51 -18.90 16.96 -54.59
C GLN A 51 -19.40 15.52 -54.39
N GLN A 52 -18.60 14.61 -54.88
CA GLN A 52 -18.68 13.19 -54.60
C GLN A 52 -18.70 13.03 -53.06
N SER A 53 -19.87 12.70 -52.47
CA SER A 53 -19.96 12.25 -51.11
C SER A 53 -19.27 10.89 -51.06
N THR A 54 -17.99 10.88 -50.70
CA THR A 54 -17.42 9.68 -50.14
C THR A 54 -18.16 9.46 -48.80
N GLU A 55 -18.99 8.43 -48.74
CA GLU A 55 -19.36 7.83 -47.47
C GLU A 55 -18.03 7.46 -46.80
N GLU A 56 -17.60 8.23 -45.81
CA GLU A 56 -16.53 7.82 -44.90
C GLU A 56 -17.05 6.56 -44.20
N GLU A 57 -16.53 5.40 -44.59
CA GLU A 57 -16.77 4.17 -43.84
C GLU A 57 -16.36 4.45 -42.37
N GLU A 58 -17.35 4.44 -41.49
CA GLU A 58 -17.17 4.59 -40.05
C GLU A 58 -16.12 3.60 -39.57
N CYS A 59 -15.06 4.05 -38.88
CA CYS A 59 -13.93 3.23 -38.48
C CYS A 59 -14.36 2.25 -37.41
N LYS A 60 -14.55 0.99 -37.77
CA LYS A 60 -14.99 -0.08 -36.84
C LYS A 60 -13.90 -0.56 -35.88
N HIS A 61 -12.74 0.06 -35.83
CA HIS A 61 -11.59 -0.28 -34.98
C HIS A 61 -11.06 -1.72 -35.13
N GLU A 62 -11.58 -2.50 -36.08
CA GLU A 62 -11.18 -3.90 -36.32
C GLU A 62 -9.75 -4.00 -36.90
N GLY A 63 -8.96 -4.93 -36.38
CA GLY A 63 -7.60 -5.22 -36.83
C GLY A 63 -6.59 -4.09 -36.57
N VAL A 64 -6.88 -3.24 -35.59
CA VAL A 64 -6.01 -2.13 -35.16
C VAL A 64 -5.46 -2.47 -33.78
N GLU A 65 -4.13 -2.44 -33.62
CA GLU A 65 -3.50 -2.59 -32.30
C GLU A 65 -3.63 -1.27 -31.53
N ILE A 66 -4.33 -1.33 -30.39
CA ILE A 66 -4.58 -0.18 -29.53
C ILE A 66 -3.77 -0.35 -28.25
N THR A 67 -2.97 0.67 -27.92
CA THR A 67 -2.24 0.72 -26.65
C THR A 67 -3.07 1.48 -25.63
N PHE A 68 -3.38 0.85 -24.51
CA PHE A 68 -4.11 1.46 -23.40
C PHE A 68 -3.13 2.05 -22.37
N ASN A 69 -3.49 3.21 -21.82
CA ASN A 69 -2.77 3.78 -20.67
C ASN A 69 -3.12 3.03 -19.38
N SER A 70 -2.53 3.44 -18.23
CA SER A 70 -2.77 2.82 -16.92
C SER A 70 -4.23 2.84 -16.48
N ASN A 71 -5.03 3.79 -16.99
CA ASN A 71 -6.45 3.93 -16.66
C ASN A 71 -7.36 3.19 -17.66
N GLY A 72 -6.79 2.47 -18.64
CA GLY A 72 -7.53 1.67 -19.59
C GLY A 72 -8.11 2.47 -20.79
N PHE A 73 -7.67 3.70 -21.02
CA PHE A 73 -8.05 4.49 -22.20
C PHE A 73 -6.98 4.40 -23.28
N GLY A 74 -7.40 4.26 -24.52
CA GLY A 74 -6.54 4.26 -25.69
C GLY A 74 -7.17 5.06 -26.83
N ASN A 75 -6.39 5.43 -27.84
CA ASN A 75 -6.88 6.10 -29.04
C ASN A 75 -6.68 5.20 -30.26
N CYS A 76 -7.68 5.12 -31.10
CA CYS A 76 -7.57 4.44 -32.39
C CYS A 76 -6.56 5.19 -33.31
N PRO A 77 -5.48 4.55 -33.75
CA PRO A 77 -4.50 5.21 -34.63
C PRO A 77 -5.03 5.55 -36.03
N LYS A 78 -6.20 5.03 -36.44
CA LYS A 78 -6.81 5.33 -37.71
C LYS A 78 -7.75 6.55 -37.68
N CYS A 79 -8.61 6.65 -36.66
CA CYS A 79 -9.63 7.71 -36.56
C CYS A 79 -9.45 8.61 -35.32
N ASN A 80 -8.50 8.32 -34.45
CA ASN A 80 -8.22 9.03 -33.22
C ASN A 80 -9.38 9.03 -32.20
N ALA A 81 -10.40 8.19 -32.41
CA ALA A 81 -11.46 8.00 -31.42
C ALA A 81 -10.92 7.35 -30.13
N THR A 82 -11.47 7.74 -28.99
CA THR A 82 -11.16 7.09 -27.72
C THR A 82 -11.74 5.67 -27.69
N VAL A 83 -10.92 4.70 -27.34
CA VAL A 83 -11.29 3.30 -27.21
C VAL A 83 -11.03 2.87 -25.77
N TYR A 84 -11.94 2.07 -25.24
CA TYR A 84 -11.89 1.59 -23.86
C TYR A 84 -11.33 0.18 -23.81
N GLN A 85 -10.48 -0.08 -22.80
CA GLN A 85 -9.99 -1.41 -22.53
C GLN A 85 -11.16 -2.33 -22.17
N PRO A 86 -11.33 -3.49 -22.84
CA PRO A 86 -12.37 -4.43 -22.48
C PRO A 86 -12.25 -4.91 -21.03
N ALA A 87 -13.39 -5.03 -20.34
CA ALA A 87 -13.45 -5.72 -19.06
C ALA A 87 -13.14 -7.21 -19.26
N VAL A 88 -12.61 -7.86 -18.21
CA VAL A 88 -12.17 -9.25 -18.30
C VAL A 88 -13.34 -10.17 -17.99
N GLU A 89 -13.83 -10.88 -19.00
CA GLU A 89 -14.86 -11.89 -18.81
C GLU A 89 -14.29 -13.11 -18.08
N THR A 90 -14.96 -13.56 -17.04
CA THR A 90 -14.63 -14.76 -16.26
C THR A 90 -15.83 -15.69 -16.17
N THR A 91 -15.56 -16.98 -16.22
CA THR A 91 -16.53 -18.05 -15.98
C THR A 91 -16.06 -18.86 -14.76
N ASP A 92 -16.94 -19.58 -14.10
CA ASP A 92 -16.60 -20.51 -13.02
C ASP A 92 -15.91 -19.91 -11.77
N LYS A 93 -15.88 -18.57 -11.63
CA LYS A 93 -15.20 -17.90 -10.52
C LYS A 93 -16.18 -17.34 -9.46
N TYR A 94 -17.21 -16.66 -9.90
CA TYR A 94 -18.14 -15.94 -9.02
C TYR A 94 -19.53 -16.55 -9.07
N ASP A 95 -20.16 -16.62 -7.93
CA ASP A 95 -21.60 -16.80 -7.71
C ASP A 95 -22.09 -15.41 -7.27
N ILE A 96 -22.50 -14.57 -8.23
CA ILE A 96 -22.70 -13.16 -7.99
C ILE A 96 -24.11 -12.81 -7.52
N ASP A 97 -25.07 -13.73 -7.76
CA ASP A 97 -26.45 -13.58 -7.36
C ASP A 97 -26.86 -14.49 -6.19
N ASP A 98 -25.89 -15.25 -5.62
CA ASP A 98 -26.04 -16.14 -4.47
C ASP A 98 -26.99 -17.34 -4.73
N ASP A 99 -27.10 -17.80 -5.97
CA ASP A 99 -27.96 -18.94 -6.35
C ASP A 99 -27.24 -20.30 -6.27
N SER A 100 -25.98 -20.31 -5.82
CA SER A 100 -25.08 -21.48 -5.72
C SER A 100 -24.55 -21.99 -7.06
N THR A 101 -24.72 -21.28 -8.16
CA THR A 101 -24.08 -21.54 -9.44
C THR A 101 -22.97 -20.51 -9.72
N LYS A 102 -22.13 -20.76 -10.71
CA LYS A 102 -21.10 -19.81 -11.13
C LYS A 102 -21.56 -19.06 -12.37
N ASP A 103 -21.42 -17.76 -12.32
CA ASP A 103 -21.88 -16.85 -13.34
C ASP A 103 -20.79 -16.45 -14.32
N ILE A 104 -21.21 -15.96 -15.50
CA ILE A 104 -20.36 -15.16 -16.37
C ILE A 104 -20.32 -13.75 -15.79
N VAL A 105 -19.13 -13.29 -15.42
CA VAL A 105 -18.93 -12.01 -14.75
C VAL A 105 -17.78 -11.25 -15.40
N TYR A 106 -17.97 -9.96 -15.63
CA TYR A 106 -16.94 -9.04 -16.10
C TYR A 106 -16.18 -8.41 -14.93
N GLU A 107 -14.88 -8.70 -14.84
CA GLU A 107 -13.98 -8.06 -13.86
C GLU A 107 -13.57 -6.66 -14.34
N ILE A 108 -13.78 -5.66 -13.50
CA ILE A 108 -13.46 -4.25 -13.76
C ILE A 108 -12.40 -3.80 -12.76
N SER A 109 -11.24 -3.38 -13.26
CA SER A 109 -10.08 -2.96 -12.44
C SER A 109 -9.57 -1.55 -12.74
N ASN A 110 -10.09 -0.89 -13.77
CA ASN A 110 -9.71 0.48 -14.16
C ASN A 110 -10.87 1.23 -14.84
N ALA A 111 -10.68 2.54 -15.05
CA ALA A 111 -11.71 3.40 -15.61
C ALA A 111 -12.12 3.00 -17.03
N GLY A 112 -11.16 2.64 -17.91
CA GLY A 112 -11.45 2.22 -19.27
C GLY A 112 -12.35 0.98 -19.32
N GLN A 113 -12.13 0.00 -18.43
CA GLN A 113 -12.99 -1.17 -18.32
C GLN A 113 -14.39 -0.82 -17.81
N LEU A 114 -14.53 0.17 -16.93
CA LEU A 114 -15.84 0.67 -16.49
C LEU A 114 -16.59 1.33 -17.66
N TYR A 115 -15.91 2.15 -18.47
CA TYR A 115 -16.51 2.75 -19.68
C TYR A 115 -16.86 1.71 -20.73
N TRP A 116 -16.00 0.71 -20.91
CA TRP A 116 -16.29 -0.42 -21.80
C TRP A 116 -17.55 -1.17 -21.35
N PHE A 117 -17.67 -1.46 -20.03
CA PHE A 117 -18.85 -2.12 -19.48
C PHE A 117 -20.12 -1.27 -19.65
N ALA A 118 -20.02 0.04 -19.43
CA ALA A 118 -21.13 0.95 -19.73
C ALA A 118 -21.53 0.90 -21.21
N GLY A 119 -20.53 0.87 -22.12
CA GLY A 119 -20.76 0.72 -23.55
C GLY A 119 -21.40 -0.62 -23.94
N LEU A 120 -20.99 -1.73 -23.31
CA LEU A 120 -21.62 -3.05 -23.47
C LEU A 120 -23.10 -3.03 -23.11
N VAL A 121 -23.43 -2.49 -21.94
CA VAL A 121 -24.81 -2.39 -21.46
C VAL A 121 -25.63 -1.41 -22.32
N ASN A 122 -25.05 -0.31 -22.75
CA ASN A 122 -25.70 0.72 -23.57
C ASN A 122 -25.81 0.34 -25.06
N GLY A 123 -25.07 -0.69 -25.51
CA GLY A 123 -25.02 -1.09 -26.91
C GLY A 123 -24.33 -0.06 -27.81
N THR A 124 -23.30 0.60 -27.27
CA THR A 124 -22.54 1.65 -27.96
C THR A 124 -21.14 1.21 -28.38
N LEU A 125 -20.76 -0.05 -28.14
CA LEU A 125 -19.47 -0.60 -28.55
C LEU A 125 -19.54 -1.12 -29.98
N ASP A 126 -18.61 -0.73 -30.82
CA ASP A 126 -18.52 -1.19 -32.22
C ASP A 126 -18.25 -2.70 -32.25
N GLY A 127 -19.08 -3.43 -32.98
CA GLY A 127 -18.94 -4.88 -33.20
C GLY A 127 -19.23 -5.74 -31.96
N VAL A 128 -19.70 -5.17 -30.86
CA VAL A 128 -20.09 -5.90 -29.65
C VAL A 128 -21.61 -5.84 -29.48
N GLU A 129 -22.24 -7.01 -29.28
CA GLU A 129 -23.68 -7.08 -29.06
C GLU A 129 -24.04 -6.50 -27.69
N GLN A 130 -25.10 -5.71 -27.64
CA GLN A 130 -25.61 -5.13 -26.39
C GLN A 130 -26.00 -6.22 -25.39
N ASN A 131 -25.58 -6.05 -24.12
CA ASN A 131 -25.91 -6.96 -23.05
C ASN A 131 -26.34 -6.22 -21.77
N THR A 132 -27.66 -6.06 -21.60
CA THR A 132 -28.23 -5.45 -20.39
C THR A 132 -28.28 -6.36 -19.19
N LEU A 133 -28.04 -7.68 -19.37
CA LEU A 133 -28.01 -8.74 -18.36
C LEU A 133 -26.57 -9.03 -17.88
N ALA A 134 -25.58 -8.31 -18.41
CA ALA A 134 -24.18 -8.53 -18.07
C ALA A 134 -23.93 -8.35 -16.56
N ASN A 135 -23.33 -9.36 -15.93
CA ASN A 135 -22.88 -9.25 -14.55
C ASN A 135 -21.47 -8.66 -14.46
N ALA A 136 -21.19 -7.86 -13.45
CA ALA A 136 -19.87 -7.27 -13.24
C ALA A 136 -19.45 -7.24 -11.77
N ILE A 137 -18.14 -7.27 -11.54
CA ILE A 137 -17.53 -7.09 -10.22
C ILE A 137 -16.34 -6.14 -10.29
N LEU A 138 -16.25 -5.22 -9.33
CA LEU A 138 -15.07 -4.38 -9.17
C LEU A 138 -13.96 -5.17 -8.45
N THR A 139 -12.78 -5.19 -9.05
CA THR A 139 -11.59 -5.82 -8.46
C THR A 139 -10.62 -4.80 -7.86
N ALA A 140 -10.79 -3.51 -8.16
CA ALA A 140 -10.05 -2.37 -7.61
C ALA A 140 -10.96 -1.15 -7.39
N ASN A 141 -10.49 -0.17 -6.62
CA ASN A 141 -11.09 1.16 -6.64
C ASN A 141 -10.83 1.80 -8.01
N ILE A 142 -11.85 2.42 -8.59
CA ILE A 142 -11.78 3.05 -9.92
C ILE A 142 -11.71 4.56 -9.75
N THR A 143 -10.75 5.21 -10.40
CA THR A 143 -10.69 6.68 -10.49
C THR A 143 -10.73 7.11 -11.94
N VAL A 144 -11.69 7.96 -12.29
CA VAL A 144 -11.85 8.52 -13.64
C VAL A 144 -11.16 9.88 -13.75
N ASN A 145 -11.60 10.84 -12.95
CA ASN A 145 -10.98 12.15 -12.80
C ASN A 145 -10.47 12.29 -11.36
N GLU A 146 -9.18 12.59 -11.20
CA GLU A 146 -8.58 12.73 -9.86
C GLU A 146 -8.96 14.07 -9.23
N ASN A 147 -9.37 14.05 -7.95
CA ASN A 147 -9.74 15.22 -7.17
C ASN A 147 -10.76 16.11 -7.88
N LEU A 148 -11.80 15.49 -8.45
CA LEU A 148 -12.77 16.18 -9.30
C LEU A 148 -13.42 17.36 -8.58
N LEU A 149 -14.01 17.12 -7.39
CA LEU A 149 -14.77 18.15 -6.67
C LEU A 149 -13.90 19.36 -6.28
N ASP A 150 -12.65 19.11 -5.91
CA ASP A 150 -11.69 20.16 -5.55
C ASP A 150 -11.18 20.92 -6.79
N SER A 151 -11.26 20.30 -7.98
CA SER A 151 -10.77 20.85 -9.24
C SER A 151 -11.84 21.65 -10.02
N LEU A 152 -13.12 21.55 -9.62
CA LEU A 152 -14.21 22.28 -10.26
C LEU A 152 -14.04 23.80 -10.11
N GLN A 153 -14.20 24.49 -11.22
CA GLN A 153 -14.26 25.96 -11.27
C GLN A 153 -15.66 26.40 -11.67
N TYR A 154 -16.11 27.48 -11.06
CA TYR A 154 -17.46 27.99 -11.28
C TYR A 154 -17.41 29.41 -11.87
N ASP A 155 -18.34 29.71 -12.75
CA ASP A 155 -18.58 31.06 -13.24
C ASP A 155 -19.34 31.92 -12.21
N THR A 156 -19.62 33.17 -12.56
CA THR A 156 -20.35 34.11 -11.68
C THR A 156 -21.80 33.72 -11.44
N GLU A 157 -22.35 32.81 -12.25
CA GLU A 157 -23.72 32.30 -12.18
C GLU A 157 -23.79 30.97 -11.40
N GLY A 158 -22.60 30.41 -11.01
CA GLY A 158 -22.50 29.14 -10.27
C GLY A 158 -22.51 27.90 -11.14
N ASN A 159 -22.29 28.03 -12.48
CA ASN A 159 -22.13 26.89 -13.36
C ASN A 159 -20.68 26.50 -13.46
N VAL A 160 -20.42 25.20 -13.67
CA VAL A 160 -19.07 24.71 -13.90
C VAL A 160 -18.51 25.30 -15.20
N SER A 161 -17.38 25.98 -15.11
CA SER A 161 -16.74 26.70 -16.21
C SER A 161 -15.61 25.92 -16.90
N ASN A 162 -15.04 24.93 -16.23
CA ASN A 162 -13.95 24.10 -16.73
C ASN A 162 -14.35 22.63 -16.99
N GLY A 163 -15.59 22.37 -17.33
CA GLY A 163 -16.10 21.03 -17.56
C GLY A 163 -15.40 20.25 -18.68
N SER A 164 -14.78 20.96 -19.64
CA SER A 164 -13.98 20.36 -20.73
C SER A 164 -12.67 19.72 -20.27
N ASP A 165 -12.23 20.00 -19.03
CA ASP A 165 -11.00 19.45 -18.47
C ASP A 165 -11.20 18.02 -17.95
N PHE A 166 -12.45 17.56 -17.85
CA PHE A 166 -12.82 16.28 -17.25
C PHE A 166 -13.33 15.29 -18.28
N ILE A 167 -13.01 14.01 -18.06
CA ILE A 167 -13.60 12.90 -18.81
C ILE A 167 -15.07 12.79 -18.40
N THR A 168 -15.98 12.98 -19.36
CA THR A 168 -17.42 12.93 -19.14
C THR A 168 -17.89 11.50 -18.94
N TRP A 169 -18.72 11.28 -17.94
CA TRP A 169 -19.35 9.99 -17.65
C TRP A 169 -20.64 9.81 -18.48
N THR A 170 -20.83 8.61 -19.02
CA THR A 170 -22.12 8.15 -19.55
C THR A 170 -22.63 7.04 -18.61
N PRO A 171 -23.79 7.20 -17.99
CA PRO A 171 -24.35 6.21 -17.09
C PRO A 171 -24.43 4.80 -17.67
N ILE A 172 -24.20 3.77 -16.87
CA ILE A 172 -24.53 2.39 -17.24
C ILE A 172 -26.05 2.30 -17.36
N ALA A 173 -26.57 1.78 -18.48
CA ALA A 173 -27.98 1.80 -18.84
C ALA A 173 -28.52 3.23 -18.95
N ASP A 174 -27.90 4.01 -19.83
CA ASP A 174 -28.24 5.41 -20.09
C ASP A 174 -29.62 5.55 -20.74
N TRP A 175 -30.35 6.59 -20.34
CA TRP A 175 -31.65 6.94 -20.89
C TRP A 175 -31.51 7.83 -22.11
N MET A 176 -31.34 7.23 -23.29
CA MET A 176 -31.18 7.95 -24.55
C MET A 176 -32.51 8.11 -25.27
N GLY A 177 -33.25 9.13 -24.95
CA GLY A 177 -34.46 9.58 -25.70
C GLY A 177 -35.52 8.49 -25.88
N ASN A 178 -35.65 7.90 -27.08
CA ASN A 178 -36.62 6.85 -27.40
C ASN A 178 -36.17 5.41 -27.07
N ARG A 179 -34.98 5.22 -26.54
CA ARG A 179 -34.46 3.93 -26.12
C ARG A 179 -34.28 3.93 -24.61
N THR A 180 -35.13 3.20 -23.91
CA THR A 180 -34.98 2.93 -22.50
C THR A 180 -34.08 1.71 -22.34
N THR A 181 -32.78 1.92 -22.24
CA THR A 181 -31.88 0.85 -21.80
C THR A 181 -32.05 0.74 -20.27
N GLN A 182 -32.35 -0.46 -19.77
CA GLN A 182 -32.47 -0.71 -18.34
C GLN A 182 -31.56 -1.87 -17.97
N TYR A 183 -30.87 -1.72 -16.89
CA TYR A 183 -29.93 -2.73 -16.40
C TYR A 183 -30.66 -3.84 -15.65
N SER A 184 -30.45 -5.09 -16.04
CA SER A 184 -31.09 -6.27 -15.46
C SER A 184 -30.09 -7.30 -14.90
N GLY A 185 -28.77 -7.01 -14.93
CA GLY A 185 -27.74 -7.86 -14.36
C GLY A 185 -27.46 -7.58 -12.90
N THR A 186 -26.44 -8.24 -12.35
CA THR A 186 -25.86 -7.94 -11.03
C THR A 186 -24.53 -7.22 -11.16
N PHE A 187 -24.44 -6.03 -10.56
CA PHE A 187 -23.20 -5.26 -10.42
C PHE A 187 -22.76 -5.27 -8.95
N ASP A 188 -21.68 -5.96 -8.66
CA ASP A 188 -21.07 -5.99 -7.33
C ASP A 188 -19.85 -5.09 -7.25
N GLY A 189 -19.95 -4.00 -6.53
CA GLY A 189 -18.82 -3.13 -6.24
C GLY A 189 -17.75 -3.76 -5.34
N ASN A 190 -18.02 -4.93 -4.73
CA ASN A 190 -17.06 -5.65 -3.89
C ASN A 190 -16.40 -4.75 -2.83
N ASN A 191 -17.18 -3.85 -2.25
CA ASN A 191 -16.75 -2.81 -1.30
C ASN A 191 -15.66 -1.86 -1.86
N LYS A 192 -15.63 -1.65 -3.18
CA LYS A 192 -14.76 -0.69 -3.84
C LYS A 192 -15.51 0.59 -4.17
N THR A 193 -14.75 1.61 -4.54
CA THR A 193 -15.28 2.93 -4.92
C THR A 193 -15.11 3.19 -6.40
N VAL A 194 -16.04 3.96 -6.94
CA VAL A 194 -15.90 4.65 -8.24
C VAL A 194 -15.81 6.15 -7.93
N SER A 195 -14.71 6.77 -8.32
CA SER A 195 -14.35 8.14 -8.02
C SER A 195 -14.21 8.98 -9.28
N GLY A 196 -14.57 10.27 -9.20
CA GLY A 196 -14.32 11.24 -10.24
C GLY A 196 -15.24 11.12 -11.45
N LEU A 197 -16.46 10.62 -11.29
CA LEU A 197 -17.45 10.63 -12.36
C LEU A 197 -17.98 12.06 -12.57
N TYR A 198 -17.88 12.57 -13.79
CA TYR A 198 -18.33 13.91 -14.15
C TYR A 198 -19.45 13.85 -15.19
N PHE A 199 -20.61 14.37 -14.83
CA PHE A 199 -21.72 14.61 -15.75
C PHE A 199 -22.32 16.00 -15.52
N ASN A 200 -22.42 16.79 -16.56
CA ASN A 200 -23.03 18.12 -16.55
C ASN A 200 -23.78 18.35 -17.87
N GLY A 201 -25.07 18.06 -17.90
CA GLY A 201 -25.88 18.11 -19.12
C GLY A 201 -27.37 18.12 -18.85
N ASP A 202 -28.14 18.06 -19.93
CA ASP A 202 -29.61 18.17 -19.93
C ASP A 202 -30.33 16.80 -19.98
N SER A 203 -29.63 15.70 -19.68
CA SER A 203 -30.22 14.37 -19.69
C SER A 203 -30.93 14.06 -18.37
N THR A 204 -31.81 13.08 -18.42
CA THR A 204 -32.51 12.51 -17.26
C THR A 204 -31.94 11.16 -16.89
N CYS A 205 -32.23 10.65 -15.69
CA CYS A 205 -31.75 9.37 -15.17
C CYS A 205 -30.21 9.32 -15.08
N ILE A 206 -29.63 10.17 -14.26
CA ILE A 206 -28.20 10.32 -14.08
C ILE A 206 -27.72 9.69 -12.77
N GLY A 207 -26.60 8.96 -12.84
CA GLY A 207 -25.90 8.33 -11.71
C GLY A 207 -24.75 7.47 -12.21
N LEU A 208 -24.24 6.58 -11.37
CA LEU A 208 -23.37 5.49 -11.85
C LEU A 208 -24.19 4.63 -12.84
N PHE A 209 -25.45 4.36 -12.53
CA PHE A 209 -26.45 3.77 -13.41
C PHE A 209 -27.50 4.81 -13.78
N GLY A 210 -27.94 4.79 -15.04
CA GLY A 210 -29.08 5.60 -15.49
C GLY A 210 -30.40 4.98 -15.02
N SER A 211 -30.66 3.72 -15.38
CA SER A 211 -31.91 3.02 -15.05
C SER A 211 -31.69 1.52 -14.80
N SER A 212 -32.44 0.93 -13.84
CA SER A 212 -32.47 -0.50 -13.62
C SER A 212 -33.89 -1.07 -13.77
N GLU A 213 -33.97 -2.33 -14.23
CA GLU A 213 -35.19 -3.16 -14.24
C GLU A 213 -35.37 -3.89 -12.92
N SER A 214 -36.50 -4.60 -12.79
CA SER A 214 -36.86 -5.37 -11.59
C SER A 214 -35.83 -6.41 -11.16
N ASP A 215 -35.10 -6.99 -12.12
CA ASP A 215 -34.09 -8.01 -11.90
C ASP A 215 -32.68 -7.40 -11.69
N GLY A 216 -32.53 -6.11 -11.96
CA GLY A 216 -31.27 -5.39 -11.77
C GLY A 216 -30.86 -5.33 -10.30
N ASN A 217 -29.62 -5.70 -10.01
CA ASN A 217 -29.07 -5.71 -8.66
C ASN A 217 -27.75 -4.92 -8.60
N ILE A 218 -27.75 -3.81 -7.88
CA ILE A 218 -26.57 -2.96 -7.68
C ILE A 218 -26.19 -3.02 -6.22
N LYS A 219 -25.00 -3.57 -5.92
CA LYS A 219 -24.60 -3.80 -4.54
C LYS A 219 -23.15 -3.45 -4.24
N ASN A 220 -22.87 -3.12 -2.97
CA ASN A 220 -21.54 -2.99 -2.38
C ASN A 220 -20.63 -1.96 -3.09
N VAL A 221 -21.17 -0.85 -3.61
CA VAL A 221 -20.38 0.17 -4.33
C VAL A 221 -20.52 1.55 -3.66
N GLY A 222 -19.38 2.28 -3.57
CA GLY A 222 -19.36 3.69 -3.21
C GLY A 222 -19.11 4.57 -4.42
N VAL A 223 -19.90 5.63 -4.60
CA VAL A 223 -19.65 6.71 -5.57
C VAL A 223 -19.12 7.89 -4.80
N VAL A 224 -17.88 8.27 -5.09
CA VAL A 224 -17.16 9.31 -4.32
C VAL A 224 -16.54 10.35 -5.25
N ASP A 225 -16.25 11.54 -4.73
CA ASP A 225 -15.58 12.61 -5.48
C ASP A 225 -16.16 12.81 -6.89
N SER A 226 -17.50 12.74 -7.03
CA SER A 226 -18.22 12.75 -8.31
C SER A 226 -19.19 13.92 -8.39
N TYR A 227 -19.44 14.41 -9.58
CA TYR A 227 -20.33 15.52 -9.85
C TYR A 227 -21.36 15.16 -10.92
N PHE A 228 -22.62 15.15 -10.54
CA PHE A 228 -23.75 14.91 -11.46
C PHE A 228 -24.72 16.09 -11.46
N LYS A 229 -24.88 16.70 -12.62
CA LYS A 229 -25.90 17.71 -12.88
C LYS A 229 -26.71 17.29 -14.09
N GLY A 230 -28.00 17.01 -13.88
CA GLY A 230 -28.93 16.56 -14.91
C GLY A 230 -30.29 17.25 -14.80
N ASN A 231 -31.20 16.96 -15.73
CA ASN A 231 -32.53 17.54 -15.74
C ASN A 231 -33.40 16.95 -14.63
N ASP A 232 -33.59 15.61 -14.64
CA ASP A 232 -34.49 14.92 -13.74
C ASP A 232 -33.90 13.53 -13.38
N HIS A 233 -34.41 12.90 -12.32
CA HIS A 233 -34.00 11.58 -11.81
C HIS A 233 -32.48 11.48 -11.62
N VAL A 234 -31.93 12.35 -10.76
CA VAL A 234 -30.50 12.36 -10.45
C VAL A 234 -30.24 11.61 -9.15
N GLY A 235 -29.43 10.56 -9.20
CA GLY A 235 -28.98 9.79 -8.05
C GLY A 235 -27.48 9.52 -8.08
N GLY A 236 -26.83 9.38 -6.93
CA GLY A 236 -25.40 9.04 -6.91
C GLY A 236 -25.13 7.65 -7.48
N VAL A 237 -25.99 6.69 -7.17
CA VAL A 237 -25.89 5.31 -7.62
C VAL A 237 -26.77 5.05 -8.82
N CYS A 238 -28.02 5.44 -8.78
CA CYS A 238 -28.97 5.17 -9.88
C CYS A 238 -29.96 6.32 -10.06
N GLY A 239 -30.16 6.72 -11.31
CA GLY A 239 -31.18 7.74 -11.64
C GLY A 239 -32.58 7.22 -11.42
N ASN A 240 -32.98 6.09 -12.03
CA ASN A 240 -34.29 5.46 -11.93
C ASN A 240 -34.14 3.97 -11.60
N ASN A 241 -34.62 3.57 -10.40
CA ASN A 241 -34.47 2.21 -9.91
C ASN A 241 -35.77 1.46 -9.86
N ALA A 242 -35.90 0.35 -10.60
CA ALA A 242 -36.95 -0.65 -10.44
C ALA A 242 -36.45 -1.97 -9.79
N GLY A 243 -35.16 -2.14 -9.64
CA GLY A 243 -34.47 -3.30 -9.10
C GLY A 243 -34.03 -3.15 -7.64
N THR A 244 -32.90 -3.69 -7.30
CA THR A 244 -32.36 -3.66 -5.92
C THR A 244 -31.09 -2.83 -5.85
N ILE A 245 -31.02 -1.88 -4.91
CA ILE A 245 -29.82 -1.14 -4.53
C ILE A 245 -29.52 -1.46 -3.07
N THR A 246 -28.36 -2.07 -2.80
CA THR A 246 -28.03 -2.51 -1.45
C THR A 246 -26.57 -2.28 -1.08
N ASN A 247 -26.28 -1.90 0.17
CA ASN A 247 -24.93 -1.67 0.69
C ASN A 247 -24.13 -0.65 -0.16
N CYS A 248 -24.79 0.39 -0.67
CA CYS A 248 -24.18 1.40 -1.52
C CYS A 248 -24.11 2.75 -0.81
N TYR A 249 -23.19 3.61 -1.25
CA TYR A 249 -23.12 4.96 -0.73
C TYR A 249 -22.70 6.00 -1.77
N ASN A 250 -23.05 7.25 -1.49
CA ASN A 250 -22.66 8.41 -2.25
C ASN A 250 -21.94 9.45 -1.38
N ALA A 251 -20.82 9.96 -1.88
CA ALA A 251 -20.09 11.10 -1.36
C ALA A 251 -19.79 12.14 -2.46
N GLY A 252 -20.55 12.11 -3.57
CA GLY A 252 -20.49 13.06 -4.67
C GLY A 252 -21.56 14.16 -4.56
N ASN A 253 -21.44 15.20 -5.39
CA ASN A 253 -22.35 16.32 -5.46
C ASN A 253 -23.38 16.13 -6.60
N LEU A 254 -24.67 16.23 -6.26
CA LEU A 254 -25.79 15.97 -7.16
C LEU A 254 -26.65 17.22 -7.34
N THR A 255 -27.03 17.51 -8.57
CA THR A 255 -27.92 18.63 -8.90
C THR A 255 -28.96 18.23 -9.95
N ALA A 256 -30.23 18.47 -9.67
CA ALA A 256 -31.31 18.36 -10.65
C ALA A 256 -31.90 19.74 -10.93
N ILE A 257 -32.18 20.03 -12.22
CA ILE A 257 -32.50 21.39 -12.65
C ILE A 257 -33.94 21.59 -13.14
N GLU A 258 -34.63 20.52 -13.54
CA GLU A 258 -36.00 20.63 -14.08
C GLU A 258 -37.03 20.97 -13.01
N SER A 259 -38.15 21.59 -13.42
CA SER A 259 -39.13 22.11 -12.49
C SER A 259 -39.67 21.07 -11.51
N SER A 260 -39.95 19.85 -11.97
CA SER A 260 -40.46 18.75 -11.16
C SER A 260 -39.46 17.65 -10.89
N ALA A 261 -38.18 17.99 -10.99
CA ALA A 261 -37.07 17.01 -10.86
C ALA A 261 -37.10 16.26 -9.54
N THR A 262 -36.60 15.04 -9.60
CA THR A 262 -36.34 14.21 -8.43
C THR A 262 -34.82 14.00 -8.28
N VAL A 263 -34.31 14.30 -7.11
CA VAL A 263 -32.88 14.10 -6.82
C VAL A 263 -32.69 13.50 -5.44
N GLY A 264 -31.89 12.43 -5.38
CA GLY A 264 -31.59 11.74 -4.11
C GLY A 264 -30.14 11.27 -4.06
N GLY A 265 -29.59 11.24 -2.86
CA GLY A 265 -28.18 10.88 -2.66
C GLY A 265 -27.81 9.52 -3.24
N ILE A 266 -28.73 8.55 -3.16
CA ILE A 266 -28.54 7.19 -3.72
C ILE A 266 -29.33 7.05 -5.01
N CYS A 267 -30.62 7.42 -5.02
CA CYS A 267 -31.51 7.18 -6.14
C CYS A 267 -32.38 8.41 -6.44
N GLY A 268 -32.45 8.84 -7.69
CA GLY A 268 -33.33 9.92 -8.10
C GLY A 268 -34.82 9.53 -7.94
N TYR A 269 -35.23 8.46 -8.59
CA TYR A 269 -36.59 7.91 -8.52
C TYR A 269 -36.57 6.40 -8.27
N ASN A 270 -37.04 5.97 -7.12
CA ASN A 270 -37.22 4.55 -6.78
C ASN A 270 -38.58 4.06 -7.26
N ASN A 271 -38.63 3.53 -8.48
CA ASN A 271 -39.81 3.17 -9.25
C ASN A 271 -40.17 1.69 -9.11
N GLY A 272 -40.52 1.25 -7.91
CA GLY A 272 -40.90 -0.13 -7.63
C GLY A 272 -39.80 -1.00 -7.07
N GLY A 273 -38.54 -0.54 -7.11
CA GLY A 273 -37.39 -1.24 -6.59
C GLY A 273 -37.21 -1.10 -5.07
N THR A 274 -36.13 -1.65 -4.55
CA THR A 274 -35.74 -1.51 -3.14
C THR A 274 -34.42 -0.76 -2.96
N VAL A 275 -34.35 0.10 -1.92
CA VAL A 275 -33.13 0.76 -1.50
C VAL A 275 -32.92 0.42 -0.03
N THR A 276 -31.84 -0.34 0.25
CA THR A 276 -31.57 -0.81 1.62
C THR A 276 -30.07 -0.75 1.97
N ASN A 277 -29.78 -0.54 3.27
CA ASN A 277 -28.41 -0.44 3.78
C ASN A 277 -27.54 0.57 3.00
N CYS A 278 -28.08 1.72 2.63
CA CYS A 278 -27.38 2.72 1.86
C CYS A 278 -27.20 4.03 2.64
N TYR A 279 -26.19 4.80 2.30
CA TYR A 279 -26.02 6.11 2.92
C TYR A 279 -25.48 7.17 1.97
N ASN A 280 -25.79 8.43 2.30
CA ASN A 280 -25.28 9.59 1.59
C ASN A 280 -24.54 10.55 2.52
N THR A 281 -23.37 10.97 2.07
CA THR A 281 -22.59 12.02 2.72
C THR A 281 -22.39 13.24 1.80
N GLY A 282 -22.74 13.11 0.52
CA GLY A 282 -22.61 14.14 -0.50
C GLY A 282 -23.72 15.17 -0.48
N THR A 283 -23.55 16.24 -1.24
CA THR A 283 -24.53 17.32 -1.38
C THR A 283 -25.61 16.96 -2.40
N VAL A 284 -26.88 17.19 -2.06
CA VAL A 284 -28.03 16.94 -2.94
C VAL A 284 -28.80 18.25 -3.13
N THR A 285 -28.88 18.74 -4.37
CA THR A 285 -29.47 20.04 -4.69
C THR A 285 -30.50 19.94 -5.79
N ALA A 286 -31.60 20.67 -5.66
CA ALA A 286 -32.50 20.95 -6.77
C ALA A 286 -32.65 22.43 -7.02
N THR A 287 -32.74 22.82 -8.29
CA THR A 287 -32.99 24.20 -8.67
C THR A 287 -34.42 24.39 -9.25
N GLY A 288 -35.12 23.28 -9.48
CA GLY A 288 -36.49 23.25 -9.99
C GLY A 288 -37.52 23.76 -9.01
N SER A 289 -38.64 24.26 -9.54
CA SER A 289 -39.66 25.00 -8.71
C SER A 289 -40.53 24.11 -7.79
N VAL A 290 -40.73 22.83 -8.17
CA VAL A 290 -41.53 21.85 -7.40
C VAL A 290 -40.85 20.50 -7.28
N ALA A 291 -39.53 20.54 -7.18
CA ALA A 291 -38.66 19.37 -7.14
C ALA A 291 -38.89 18.55 -5.86
N SER A 292 -38.58 17.24 -5.92
CA SER A 292 -38.53 16.33 -4.78
C SER A 292 -37.05 15.99 -4.47
N VAL A 293 -36.60 16.39 -3.29
CA VAL A 293 -35.19 16.34 -2.89
C VAL A 293 -35.07 15.52 -1.62
N GLY A 294 -34.35 14.43 -1.69
CA GLY A 294 -34.12 13.58 -0.51
C GLY A 294 -32.67 13.19 -0.32
N GLY A 295 -32.26 13.07 0.93
CA GLY A 295 -30.88 12.66 1.25
C GLY A 295 -30.51 11.25 0.75
N VAL A 296 -31.52 10.36 0.58
CA VAL A 296 -31.35 9.02 0.02
C VAL A 296 -32.06 8.89 -1.32
N CYS A 297 -33.36 9.18 -1.38
CA CYS A 297 -34.12 9.13 -2.61
C CYS A 297 -34.87 10.46 -2.87
N GLY A 298 -34.91 10.92 -4.12
CA GLY A 298 -35.74 12.08 -4.50
C GLY A 298 -37.23 11.76 -4.37
N CYS A 299 -37.67 10.72 -5.07
CA CYS A 299 -39.01 10.18 -5.00
C CYS A 299 -38.97 8.66 -4.83
N SER A 300 -39.92 8.07 -4.08
CA SER A 300 -40.03 6.61 -3.94
C SER A 300 -41.48 6.15 -3.88
N ILE A 301 -41.83 5.15 -4.69
CA ILE A 301 -43.09 4.42 -4.59
C ILE A 301 -42.95 3.05 -3.91
N ALA A 302 -41.71 2.69 -3.50
CA ALA A 302 -41.34 1.39 -2.98
C ALA A 302 -40.53 1.53 -1.66
N PRO A 303 -40.18 0.43 -0.99
CA PRO A 303 -39.50 0.49 0.31
C PRO A 303 -38.13 1.13 0.29
N ILE A 304 -37.84 1.97 1.29
CA ILE A 304 -36.51 2.44 1.68
C ILE A 304 -36.24 1.98 3.11
N SER A 305 -35.15 1.27 3.35
CA SER A 305 -34.92 0.67 4.66
C SER A 305 -33.45 0.70 5.07
N ASN A 306 -33.20 0.80 6.39
CA ASN A 306 -31.86 0.75 6.98
C ASN A 306 -30.83 1.73 6.33
N CYS A 307 -31.28 2.94 5.99
CA CYS A 307 -30.47 3.94 5.30
C CYS A 307 -30.24 5.17 6.19
N TYR A 308 -29.13 5.90 5.90
CA TYR A 308 -28.97 7.20 6.54
C TYR A 308 -28.41 8.27 5.59
N ASN A 309 -28.59 9.54 5.97
CA ASN A 309 -28.03 10.70 5.30
C ASN A 309 -27.40 11.68 6.30
N ILE A 310 -26.18 12.06 6.04
CA ILE A 310 -25.51 13.17 6.73
C ILE A 310 -25.11 14.30 5.76
N GLY A 311 -25.34 14.09 4.46
CA GLY A 311 -25.09 15.09 3.43
C GLY A 311 -26.11 16.23 3.47
N THR A 312 -25.72 17.37 2.92
CA THR A 312 -26.56 18.56 2.81
C THR A 312 -27.64 18.36 1.73
N VAL A 313 -28.89 18.61 2.09
CA VAL A 313 -30.05 18.52 1.18
C VAL A 313 -30.66 19.91 1.01
N THR A 314 -30.68 20.45 -0.21
CA THR A 314 -31.13 21.82 -0.48
C THR A 314 -32.02 21.91 -1.73
N ALA A 315 -32.89 22.91 -1.74
CA ALA A 315 -33.56 23.34 -2.96
C ALA A 315 -33.65 24.87 -3.00
N THR A 316 -33.61 25.43 -4.19
CA THR A 316 -33.76 26.90 -4.37
C THR A 316 -35.19 27.38 -4.20
N SER A 317 -36.14 26.51 -4.44
CA SER A 317 -37.61 26.83 -4.34
C SER A 317 -38.18 26.43 -2.98
N SER A 318 -38.98 27.30 -2.40
CA SER A 318 -39.75 27.02 -1.18
C SER A 318 -40.94 26.07 -1.44
N SER A 319 -41.24 25.76 -2.69
CA SER A 319 -42.32 24.82 -3.07
C SER A 319 -41.77 23.40 -3.33
N ALA A 320 -40.45 23.18 -3.21
CA ALA A 320 -39.84 21.87 -3.31
C ALA A 320 -40.17 21.02 -2.05
N ASP A 321 -40.37 19.73 -2.25
CA ASP A 321 -40.47 18.76 -1.15
C ASP A 321 -39.09 18.28 -0.75
N ILE A 322 -38.60 18.75 0.41
CA ILE A 322 -37.25 18.46 0.91
C ILE A 322 -37.34 17.56 2.14
N SER A 323 -36.53 16.53 2.18
CA SER A 323 -36.43 15.61 3.33
C SER A 323 -35.03 15.09 3.54
N GLY A 324 -34.66 14.81 4.78
CA GLY A 324 -33.39 14.14 5.09
C GLY A 324 -33.26 12.76 4.47
N ILE A 325 -34.35 12.05 4.14
CA ILE A 325 -34.36 10.70 3.57
C ILE A 325 -35.00 10.70 2.18
N CYS A 326 -36.23 11.06 2.03
CA CYS A 326 -36.95 10.99 0.75
C CYS A 326 -37.87 12.19 0.58
N GLY A 327 -37.71 12.95 -0.51
CA GLY A 327 -38.46 14.16 -0.78
C GLY A 327 -39.96 13.88 -0.90
N TYR A 328 -40.32 12.93 -1.77
CA TYR A 328 -41.72 12.53 -1.97
C TYR A 328 -41.86 11.01 -1.95
N TYR A 329 -42.76 10.44 -1.16
CA TYR A 329 -42.85 9.00 -1.04
C TYR A 329 -44.28 8.48 -0.87
N PHE A 330 -44.54 7.31 -1.47
CA PHE A 330 -45.72 6.47 -1.24
C PHE A 330 -45.38 5.14 -0.57
N GLY A 331 -44.18 4.65 -0.81
CA GLY A 331 -43.63 3.42 -0.22
C GLY A 331 -43.26 3.62 1.26
N PRO A 332 -43.11 2.55 2.04
CA PRO A 332 -42.70 2.64 3.43
C PRO A 332 -41.22 3.05 3.57
N ILE A 333 -40.94 3.96 4.50
CA ILE A 333 -39.59 4.33 4.95
C ILE A 333 -39.44 3.77 6.36
N LYS A 334 -38.47 2.87 6.57
CA LYS A 334 -38.27 2.16 7.84
C LYS A 334 -36.80 2.15 8.24
N ASN A 335 -36.52 2.34 9.53
CA ASN A 335 -35.18 2.31 10.10
C ASN A 335 -34.20 3.21 9.32
N CYS A 336 -34.64 4.44 9.00
CA CYS A 336 -33.83 5.40 8.24
C CYS A 336 -33.61 6.67 9.06
N TYR A 337 -32.42 7.21 9.01
CA TYR A 337 -31.98 8.31 9.87
C TYR A 337 -31.28 9.41 9.08
N TYR A 338 -31.34 10.65 9.55
CA TYR A 338 -30.56 11.75 8.95
C TYR A 338 -30.04 12.70 10.01
N LEU A 339 -28.95 13.38 9.68
CA LEU A 339 -28.32 14.36 10.57
C LEU A 339 -29.22 15.58 10.71
N ALA A 340 -29.55 15.95 11.94
CA ALA A 340 -30.38 17.08 12.30
C ALA A 340 -29.83 17.77 13.56
N ASP A 341 -30.20 19.03 13.78
CA ASP A 341 -29.84 19.76 15.00
C ASP A 341 -30.48 19.17 16.26
N THR A 342 -31.68 18.61 16.10
CA THR A 342 -32.45 17.96 17.17
C THR A 342 -33.08 16.67 16.67
N GLU A 343 -33.25 15.71 17.60
CA GLU A 343 -34.00 14.49 17.30
C GLU A 343 -35.48 14.79 16.97
N ASP A 344 -36.01 14.11 15.96
CA ASP A 344 -37.38 14.21 15.55
C ASP A 344 -38.05 12.85 15.24
N GLU A 345 -39.37 12.83 15.14
CA GLU A 345 -40.16 11.62 14.84
C GLU A 345 -40.00 11.08 13.40
N ASN A 346 -39.33 11.85 12.51
CA ASN A 346 -39.12 11.47 11.11
C ASN A 346 -37.74 10.84 10.88
N GLY A 347 -36.95 10.61 11.94
CA GLY A 347 -35.64 9.98 11.87
C GLY A 347 -34.45 10.95 11.98
N GLY A 348 -34.68 12.22 12.30
CA GLY A 348 -33.64 13.19 12.61
C GLY A 348 -32.84 12.76 13.85
N LYS A 349 -31.53 12.70 13.74
CA LYS A 349 -30.59 12.37 14.83
C LYS A 349 -29.51 13.42 14.90
N THR A 350 -29.08 13.73 16.11
CA THR A 350 -28.02 14.71 16.37
C THR A 350 -26.63 14.14 16.06
N THR A 351 -25.65 15.03 15.88
CA THR A 351 -24.23 14.63 15.76
C THR A 351 -23.78 13.76 16.93
N ALA A 352 -24.24 14.04 18.16
CA ALA A 352 -23.89 13.26 19.34
C ALA A 352 -24.46 11.83 19.26
N GLN A 353 -25.70 11.67 18.78
CA GLN A 353 -26.31 10.35 18.60
C GLN A 353 -25.61 9.53 17.49
N PHE A 354 -25.20 10.16 16.42
CA PHE A 354 -24.37 9.50 15.40
C PHE A 354 -23.04 9.07 15.99
N ALA A 355 -22.32 9.97 16.66
CA ALA A 355 -21.00 9.69 17.22
C ALA A 355 -21.02 8.66 18.37
N SER A 356 -22.14 8.55 19.11
CA SER A 356 -22.28 7.61 20.23
C SER A 356 -22.42 6.14 19.81
N GLY A 357 -22.67 5.86 18.53
CA GLY A 357 -23.00 4.53 18.03
C GLY A 357 -24.49 4.19 18.06
N GLU A 358 -25.36 5.08 18.55
CA GLU A 358 -26.81 4.86 18.59
C GLU A 358 -27.38 4.55 17.21
N VAL A 359 -27.04 5.36 16.20
CA VAL A 359 -27.55 5.18 14.84
C VAL A 359 -27.05 3.88 14.22
N ALA A 360 -25.77 3.54 14.42
CA ALA A 360 -25.22 2.26 13.96
C ALA A 360 -25.92 1.06 14.61
N TYR A 361 -26.19 1.13 15.91
CA TYR A 361 -26.96 0.11 16.62
C TYR A 361 -28.37 -0.02 16.05
N LEU A 362 -29.08 1.10 15.89
CA LEU A 362 -30.45 1.10 15.36
C LEU A 362 -30.54 0.54 13.94
N LEU A 363 -29.60 0.95 13.05
CA LEU A 363 -29.51 0.43 11.69
C LEU A 363 -29.24 -1.09 11.70
N SER A 364 -28.38 -1.55 12.62
CA SER A 364 -28.01 -2.98 12.72
C SER A 364 -29.17 -3.89 13.13
N GLN A 365 -30.22 -3.37 13.75
CA GLN A 365 -31.40 -4.15 14.12
C GLN A 365 -32.21 -4.57 12.90
N GLY A 366 -32.07 -3.88 11.76
CA GLY A 366 -32.89 -4.10 10.58
C GLY A 366 -34.33 -3.69 10.79
N CYS A 367 -35.19 -4.04 9.84
CA CYS A 367 -36.61 -3.78 9.95
C CYS A 367 -37.45 -4.75 9.12
N THR A 368 -38.73 -4.88 9.45
CA THR A 368 -39.71 -5.62 8.66
C THR A 368 -40.72 -4.65 8.05
N VAL A 369 -40.99 -4.81 6.77
CA VAL A 369 -41.92 -4.04 5.97
C VAL A 369 -43.07 -4.98 5.52
N GLY A 370 -44.33 -4.53 5.65
CA GLY A 370 -45.51 -5.34 5.37
C GLY A 370 -46.03 -6.10 6.61
N GLU A 371 -47.07 -6.87 6.43
CA GLU A 371 -47.70 -7.68 7.47
C GLU A 371 -48.06 -9.07 6.91
N GLY A 372 -48.12 -10.07 7.78
CA GLY A 372 -48.52 -11.43 7.40
C GLY A 372 -47.51 -12.13 6.47
N GLU A 373 -48.01 -12.80 5.45
CA GLU A 373 -47.21 -13.56 4.47
C GLU A 373 -46.45 -12.63 3.51
N ASP A 374 -46.85 -11.37 3.37
CA ASP A 374 -46.22 -10.36 2.52
C ASP A 374 -45.12 -9.57 3.26
N ALA A 375 -44.83 -9.95 4.51
CA ALA A 375 -43.81 -9.26 5.31
C ALA A 375 -42.39 -9.58 4.83
N VAL A 376 -41.64 -8.56 4.44
CA VAL A 376 -40.24 -8.66 4.03
C VAL A 376 -39.34 -8.10 5.11
N THR A 377 -38.37 -8.89 5.58
CA THR A 377 -37.38 -8.47 6.57
C THR A 377 -36.08 -8.05 5.89
N TYR A 378 -35.69 -6.81 6.11
CA TYR A 378 -34.43 -6.21 5.65
C TYR A 378 -33.41 -6.26 6.78
N SER A 379 -32.37 -7.07 6.61
CA SER A 379 -31.27 -7.18 7.59
C SER A 379 -30.44 -5.92 7.61
N GLY A 380 -30.15 -5.42 8.81
CA GLY A 380 -29.17 -4.33 9.04
C GLY A 380 -27.84 -4.82 9.56
N SER A 381 -27.60 -6.12 9.61
CA SER A 381 -26.41 -6.71 10.25
C SER A 381 -25.08 -6.27 9.69
N ILE A 382 -25.06 -5.66 8.50
CA ILE A 382 -23.85 -5.08 7.87
C ILE A 382 -23.35 -3.80 8.58
N TRP A 383 -24.23 -3.12 9.34
CA TRP A 383 -23.90 -1.85 9.97
C TRP A 383 -23.03 -2.01 11.21
N GLY A 384 -21.99 -1.22 11.29
CA GLY A 384 -21.11 -1.09 12.45
C GLY A 384 -20.55 0.33 12.58
N GLN A 385 -19.82 0.57 13.65
CA GLN A 385 -19.11 1.82 13.91
C GLN A 385 -18.03 1.55 14.97
N ALA A 386 -16.76 1.85 14.70
CA ALA A 386 -15.73 1.83 15.74
C ALA A 386 -15.97 3.02 16.69
N LEU A 387 -16.18 2.75 17.97
CA LEU A 387 -16.42 3.77 18.99
C LEU A 387 -15.11 4.05 19.77
N GLY A 388 -14.99 5.23 20.36
CA GLY A 388 -13.87 5.65 21.19
C GLY A 388 -12.95 6.66 20.52
N GLU A 389 -11.80 6.91 21.13
CA GLU A 389 -10.80 7.85 20.63
C GLU A 389 -10.22 7.36 19.28
N ASN A 390 -10.29 8.18 18.24
CA ASN A 390 -9.97 7.83 16.85
C ASN A 390 -10.94 6.84 16.18
N GLY A 391 -12.15 6.68 16.72
CA GLY A 391 -13.21 5.87 16.12
C GLY A 391 -13.90 6.54 14.92
N ASP A 392 -14.90 5.84 14.35
CA ASP A 392 -15.70 6.38 13.27
C ASP A 392 -16.69 7.42 13.80
N THR A 393 -16.86 8.54 13.11
CA THR A 393 -17.83 9.57 13.47
C THR A 393 -19.27 9.13 13.13
N TYR A 394 -19.43 8.28 12.12
CA TYR A 394 -20.72 7.85 11.56
C TYR A 394 -20.73 6.34 11.31
N PRO A 395 -21.91 5.72 11.18
CA PRO A 395 -22.04 4.30 10.83
C PRO A 395 -21.32 3.96 9.52
N VAL A 396 -20.77 2.76 9.45
CA VAL A 396 -20.07 2.21 8.27
C VAL A 396 -20.64 0.84 7.90
N LEU A 397 -20.50 0.45 6.65
CA LEU A 397 -20.88 -0.87 6.14
C LEU A 397 -19.77 -1.89 6.46
N ASP A 398 -19.58 -2.15 7.75
CA ASP A 398 -18.53 -3.05 8.26
C ASP A 398 -19.04 -3.78 9.52
N ILE A 399 -19.46 -5.03 9.34
CA ILE A 399 -19.98 -5.88 10.42
C ILE A 399 -18.94 -6.16 11.52
N THR A 400 -17.64 -6.04 11.24
CA THR A 400 -16.59 -6.26 12.23
C THR A 400 -16.57 -5.19 13.32
N LYS A 401 -17.20 -4.03 13.05
CA LYS A 401 -17.34 -2.88 13.95
C LYS A 401 -18.71 -2.86 14.65
N LYS A 402 -19.26 -4.02 14.94
CA LYS A 402 -20.61 -4.14 15.52
C LYS A 402 -20.75 -3.32 16.79
N VAL A 403 -21.91 -2.67 16.92
CA VAL A 403 -22.29 -1.88 18.10
C VAL A 403 -23.37 -2.61 18.89
N TYR A 404 -23.22 -2.61 20.19
CA TYR A 404 -24.18 -3.18 21.14
C TYR A 404 -24.74 -2.09 22.05
N GLN A 405 -25.99 -2.22 22.48
CA GLN A 405 -26.53 -1.42 23.56
C GLN A 405 -26.33 -2.18 24.88
N VAL A 406 -25.57 -1.59 25.78
CA VAL A 406 -25.20 -2.24 27.06
C VAL A 406 -25.59 -1.35 28.23
N ASP A 407 -25.67 -1.95 29.43
CA ASP A 407 -25.81 -1.21 30.66
C ASP A 407 -24.45 -0.63 31.10
N LYS A 408 -24.41 0.67 31.37
CA LYS A 408 -23.30 1.33 32.04
C LYS A 408 -23.71 1.67 33.47
N TYR A 409 -23.05 1.06 34.42
CA TYR A 409 -23.27 1.25 35.84
C TYR A 409 -22.35 2.34 36.38
N ASP A 410 -22.83 3.11 37.37
CA ASP A 410 -22.07 4.15 38.06
C ASP A 410 -21.19 3.60 39.19
N GLY A 411 -21.46 2.37 39.64
CA GLY A 411 -20.64 1.66 40.62
C GLY A 411 -19.84 0.52 40.01
N CYS A 412 -18.89 -0.02 40.75
CA CYS A 412 -18.10 -1.18 40.36
C CYS A 412 -18.94 -2.48 40.30
N GLU A 413 -18.44 -3.53 39.62
CA GLU A 413 -19.17 -4.77 39.34
C GLU A 413 -19.77 -5.40 40.61
N GLY A 414 -19.04 -5.47 41.72
CA GLY A 414 -19.53 -6.00 43.01
C GLY A 414 -20.57 -5.14 43.72
N LYS A 415 -20.76 -3.86 43.31
CA LYS A 415 -21.75 -2.91 43.81
C LYS A 415 -22.14 -1.93 42.70
N PRO A 416 -22.91 -2.41 41.72
CA PRO A 416 -23.08 -1.68 40.45
C PRO A 416 -23.84 -0.34 40.56
N GLY A 417 -24.68 -0.12 41.57
CA GLY A 417 -25.45 1.11 41.68
C GLY A 417 -26.53 1.25 40.62
N SER A 418 -26.77 2.46 40.13
CA SER A 418 -27.72 2.73 39.04
C SER A 418 -27.06 2.52 37.66
N SER A 419 -27.89 2.22 36.65
CA SER A 419 -27.38 2.05 35.27
C SER A 419 -28.06 2.98 34.28
N THR A 420 -27.34 3.29 33.23
CA THR A 420 -27.81 3.95 32.00
C THR A 420 -27.50 3.08 30.79
N LYS A 421 -28.36 3.13 29.76
CA LYS A 421 -28.01 2.46 28.49
C LYS A 421 -27.03 3.31 27.70
N VAL A 422 -25.97 2.64 27.24
CA VAL A 422 -24.95 3.24 26.37
C VAL A 422 -24.64 2.32 25.20
N TYR A 423 -23.90 2.80 24.23
CA TYR A 423 -23.47 2.02 23.07
C TYR A 423 -21.99 1.68 23.19
N SER A 424 -21.62 0.46 22.79
CA SER A 424 -20.27 -0.08 22.93
C SER A 424 -19.96 -1.10 21.82
N ASN A 425 -18.70 -1.23 21.43
CA ASN A 425 -18.27 -2.34 20.58
C ASN A 425 -18.12 -3.67 21.34
N GLN A 426 -18.26 -3.65 22.65
CA GLN A 426 -18.31 -4.85 23.51
C GLN A 426 -19.74 -5.14 23.92
N SER A 427 -20.11 -6.41 23.97
CA SER A 427 -21.45 -6.86 24.35
C SER A 427 -21.69 -6.97 25.85
N THR A 428 -20.68 -6.69 26.65
CA THR A 428 -20.71 -6.77 28.12
C THR A 428 -21.09 -5.42 28.74
N SER A 429 -21.76 -5.46 29.90
CA SER A 429 -22.03 -4.25 30.69
C SER A 429 -20.73 -3.57 31.11
N ILE A 430 -20.78 -2.24 31.20
CA ILE A 430 -19.67 -1.40 31.63
C ILE A 430 -19.93 -1.01 33.10
N TYR A 431 -18.91 -1.18 33.92
CA TYR A 431 -18.98 -0.81 35.35
C TYR A 431 -18.08 0.37 35.62
N GLY A 432 -18.37 1.10 36.69
CA GLY A 432 -17.49 2.13 37.24
C GLY A 432 -16.20 1.50 37.78
N GLU A 433 -15.16 2.32 37.85
CA GLU A 433 -13.86 1.88 38.35
C GLU A 433 -13.91 1.51 39.82
N HIS A 434 -13.11 0.50 40.22
CA HIS A 434 -12.91 0.20 41.60
C HIS A 434 -11.96 1.23 42.26
N SER A 435 -12.30 1.66 43.47
CA SER A 435 -11.39 2.47 44.31
C SER A 435 -10.67 1.54 45.29
N PHE A 436 -9.40 1.29 45.04
CA PHE A 436 -8.65 0.30 45.85
C PHE A 436 -7.80 0.95 46.94
N ALA A 437 -7.84 0.32 48.14
CA ALA A 437 -6.80 0.45 49.16
C ALA A 437 -5.76 -0.67 48.96
N TYR A 438 -4.51 -0.36 49.19
CA TYR A 438 -3.37 -1.28 48.97
C TYR A 438 -2.67 -1.62 50.27
N GLU A 439 -2.27 -2.88 50.44
CA GLU A 439 -1.44 -3.34 51.56
C GLU A 439 -0.39 -4.37 51.09
N PRO A 440 0.84 -4.37 51.63
CA PRO A 440 1.83 -5.40 51.31
C PRO A 440 1.41 -6.73 51.92
N VAL A 441 1.58 -7.81 51.14
CA VAL A 441 1.35 -9.18 51.68
C VAL A 441 2.56 -9.62 52.51
N GLU A 442 2.31 -10.27 53.67
CA GLU A 442 3.38 -10.86 54.47
C GLU A 442 4.17 -11.88 53.65
N ASN A 443 5.48 -11.65 53.53
CA ASN A 443 6.50 -12.34 52.73
C ASN A 443 6.92 -11.66 51.42
N GLY A 444 6.53 -10.43 51.18
CA GLY A 444 7.44 -9.43 50.61
C GLY A 444 7.44 -9.22 49.11
N ASN A 445 6.75 -9.99 48.25
CA ASN A 445 6.78 -9.77 46.82
C ASN A 445 5.39 -9.57 46.14
N ALA A 446 4.37 -9.27 46.94
CA ALA A 446 3.02 -9.03 46.45
C ALA A 446 2.34 -7.88 47.22
N ILE A 447 1.44 -7.20 46.53
CA ILE A 447 0.55 -6.15 47.05
C ILE A 447 -0.88 -6.66 46.94
N LYS A 448 -1.64 -6.63 48.00
CA LYS A 448 -3.06 -6.89 48.00
C LYS A 448 -3.83 -5.58 47.83
N ALA A 449 -4.76 -5.56 46.90
CA ALA A 449 -5.72 -4.50 46.69
C ALA A 449 -7.09 -4.92 47.21
N THR A 450 -7.78 -4.04 47.92
CA THR A 450 -9.15 -4.22 48.39
C THR A 450 -9.99 -3.03 47.97
N CYS A 451 -11.06 -3.27 47.21
CA CYS A 451 -11.97 -2.21 46.82
C CYS A 451 -12.70 -1.65 48.04
N ASN A 452 -12.64 -0.32 48.24
CA ASN A 452 -13.29 0.40 49.31
C ASN A 452 -14.82 0.34 49.28
N GLU A 453 -15.40 0.13 48.07
CA GLU A 453 -16.84 0.16 47.86
C GLU A 453 -17.48 -1.24 47.96
N CYS A 454 -16.94 -2.22 47.23
CA CYS A 454 -17.54 -3.56 47.14
C CYS A 454 -16.78 -4.65 47.90
N GLY A 455 -15.59 -4.34 48.43
CA GLY A 455 -14.78 -5.31 49.14
C GLY A 455 -14.07 -6.36 48.25
N ALA A 456 -14.20 -6.24 46.93
CA ALA A 456 -13.47 -7.12 46.00
C ALA A 456 -11.97 -7.01 46.22
N THR A 457 -11.27 -8.14 46.17
CA THR A 457 -9.83 -8.16 46.41
C THR A 457 -9.10 -8.83 45.25
N TYR A 458 -7.90 -8.35 45.01
CA TYR A 458 -6.92 -9.03 44.16
C TYR A 458 -5.52 -8.86 44.75
N THR A 459 -4.60 -9.67 44.26
CA THR A 459 -3.19 -9.62 44.69
C THR A 459 -2.31 -9.47 43.44
N VAL A 460 -1.46 -8.45 43.44
CA VAL A 460 -0.45 -8.24 42.41
C VAL A 460 0.88 -8.74 42.91
N LYS A 461 1.39 -9.77 42.31
CA LYS A 461 2.70 -10.32 42.61
C LYS A 461 3.73 -9.76 41.64
N LEU A 462 4.83 -9.24 42.13
CA LEU A 462 5.98 -8.87 41.32
C LEU A 462 6.74 -10.15 40.91
N ILE A 463 6.87 -10.38 39.63
CA ILE A 463 7.49 -11.57 39.04
C ILE A 463 8.89 -11.23 38.56
N TRP A 464 9.82 -12.14 38.82
CA TRP A 464 11.20 -12.09 38.32
C TRP A 464 11.23 -12.04 36.80
N PRO A 465 12.27 -11.42 36.20
CA PRO A 465 12.52 -11.48 34.74
C PRO A 465 12.85 -12.89 34.23
N ALA A 466 12.87 -13.90 35.07
CA ALA A 466 13.07 -15.31 34.76
C ALA A 466 11.89 -16.14 35.30
N ALA A 467 11.70 -17.37 34.83
CA ALA A 467 10.57 -18.22 35.19
C ALA A 467 10.54 -18.55 36.72
N THR A 468 11.69 -18.61 37.35
CA THR A 468 11.84 -18.79 38.81
C THR A 468 12.93 -17.88 39.35
N SER A 469 12.92 -17.61 40.67
CA SER A 469 13.96 -16.82 41.33
C SER A 469 15.34 -17.52 41.35
N ASP A 470 15.38 -18.82 41.08
CA ASP A 470 16.59 -19.64 41.06
C ASP A 470 17.16 -19.76 39.62
N GLU A 471 16.42 -19.36 38.63
CA GLU A 471 16.87 -19.35 37.24
C GLU A 471 17.85 -18.21 37.00
N LYS A 472 18.99 -18.56 36.40
CA LYS A 472 20.01 -17.59 36.05
C LYS A 472 19.56 -16.74 34.85
N ILE A 473 19.54 -15.44 35.01
CA ILE A 473 19.32 -14.48 33.97
C ILE A 473 20.68 -14.15 33.35
N VAL A 474 20.91 -14.55 32.11
CA VAL A 474 22.17 -14.30 31.41
C VAL A 474 21.95 -13.16 30.41
N TYR A 475 22.97 -12.31 30.24
CA TYR A 475 22.97 -11.27 29.23
C TYR A 475 22.78 -11.84 27.82
N ASP A 476 21.82 -11.30 27.08
CA ASP A 476 21.50 -11.67 25.68
C ASP A 476 21.26 -10.46 24.78
N GLY A 477 21.58 -9.26 25.27
CA GLY A 477 21.35 -8.02 24.55
C GLY A 477 19.93 -7.47 24.63
N THR A 478 19.02 -8.12 25.37
CA THR A 478 17.64 -7.66 25.55
C THR A 478 17.40 -7.08 26.94
N GLU A 479 16.38 -6.24 27.07
CA GLU A 479 15.94 -5.73 28.36
C GLU A 479 15.35 -6.87 29.20
N LYS A 480 15.68 -6.88 30.51
CA LYS A 480 15.18 -7.85 31.47
C LYS A 480 14.10 -7.21 32.33
N LYS A 481 12.86 -7.36 31.87
CA LYS A 481 11.67 -6.78 32.52
C LYS A 481 11.14 -7.73 33.59
N ALA A 482 10.99 -7.22 34.79
CA ALA A 482 10.15 -7.87 35.80
C ALA A 482 8.70 -7.73 35.36
N GLY A 483 7.88 -8.75 35.60
CA GLY A 483 6.47 -8.77 35.29
C GLY A 483 5.60 -8.64 36.52
N THR A 484 4.29 -8.63 36.28
CA THR A 484 3.30 -8.79 37.33
C THR A 484 2.43 -10.01 37.07
N ALA A 485 2.07 -10.77 38.09
CA ALA A 485 0.99 -11.73 38.05
C ALA A 485 -0.12 -11.25 38.97
N ILE A 486 -1.34 -11.28 38.45
CA ILE A 486 -2.52 -10.92 39.23
C ILE A 486 -3.22 -12.22 39.59
N ASP A 487 -3.40 -12.42 40.89
CA ASP A 487 -4.22 -13.50 41.44
C ASP A 487 -5.55 -12.89 41.82
N SER A 488 -6.55 -13.05 40.96
CA SER A 488 -7.90 -12.56 41.19
C SER A 488 -8.91 -13.66 40.91
N GLY A 489 -9.85 -13.82 41.81
CA GLY A 489 -11.06 -14.60 41.55
C GLY A 489 -12.05 -13.88 40.58
N ASN A 490 -11.71 -12.71 40.07
CA ASN A 490 -12.57 -11.84 39.26
C ASN A 490 -11.80 -11.22 38.08
N THR A 491 -12.40 -11.14 36.91
CA THR A 491 -11.74 -10.83 35.62
C THR A 491 -11.61 -9.34 35.30
N ASP A 492 -12.24 -8.43 36.04
CA ASP A 492 -12.28 -6.99 35.73
C ASP A 492 -11.36 -6.16 36.63
N ILE A 493 -10.06 -6.48 36.59
CA ILE A 493 -9.07 -5.78 37.41
C ILE A 493 -8.32 -4.79 36.53
N GLU A 494 -8.12 -3.60 37.13
CA GLU A 494 -7.30 -2.53 36.63
C GLU A 494 -6.00 -3.04 36.01
N THR A 495 -5.72 -2.67 34.78
CA THR A 495 -4.43 -2.97 34.14
C THR A 495 -3.33 -2.26 34.94
N ILE A 496 -2.37 -3.03 35.44
CA ILE A 496 -1.22 -2.43 36.11
C ILE A 496 -0.48 -1.54 35.12
N PRO A 497 -0.31 -0.25 35.39
CA PRO A 497 0.37 0.66 34.49
C PRO A 497 1.80 0.18 34.21
N GLU A 498 2.26 0.28 32.95
CA GLU A 498 3.63 -0.11 32.58
C GLU A 498 4.71 0.59 33.42
N ASN A 499 4.44 1.83 33.87
CA ASN A 499 5.34 2.60 34.72
C ASN A 499 5.26 2.26 36.21
N ALA A 500 4.39 1.34 36.63
CA ALA A 500 4.29 0.88 38.01
C ALA A 500 5.53 0.13 38.47
N ILE A 501 6.30 -0.44 37.51
CA ILE A 501 7.57 -1.11 37.81
C ILE A 501 8.72 -0.19 37.44
N THR A 502 9.61 0.00 38.41
CA THR A 502 10.86 0.78 38.24
C THR A 502 12.08 -0.04 38.63
N TYR A 503 13.24 0.32 38.10
CA TYR A 503 14.48 -0.42 38.26
C TYR A 503 15.60 0.46 38.78
N ALA A 504 16.47 -0.12 39.59
CA ALA A 504 17.69 0.54 40.06
C ALA A 504 18.87 -0.44 39.94
N THR A 505 20.04 0.07 39.54
CA THR A 505 21.31 -0.67 39.63
C THR A 505 21.76 -0.71 41.07
N VAL A 506 22.27 -1.83 41.54
CA VAL A 506 22.78 -2.01 42.93
C VAL A 506 24.31 -2.05 42.90
N THR A 507 24.94 -1.07 43.52
CA THR A 507 26.39 -0.99 43.69
C THR A 507 26.75 -1.03 45.14
N ASN A 508 27.55 -2.00 45.58
CA ASN A 508 27.93 -2.22 46.98
C ASN A 508 26.72 -2.28 47.94
N GLY A 509 25.62 -2.92 47.50
CA GLY A 509 24.41 -3.06 48.29
C GLY A 509 23.47 -1.84 48.27
N THR A 510 23.87 -0.72 47.66
CA THR A 510 23.06 0.51 47.60
C THR A 510 22.42 0.65 46.23
N PRO A 511 21.07 0.83 46.13
CA PRO A 511 20.41 1.08 44.86
C PRO A 511 20.64 2.51 44.38
N SER A 512 20.77 2.70 43.06
CA SER A 512 20.72 4.00 42.38
C SER A 512 19.32 4.60 42.44
N THR A 513 19.13 5.76 41.82
CA THR A 513 17.78 6.30 41.57
C THR A 513 17.01 5.34 40.67
N TYR A 514 15.73 5.09 40.99
CA TYR A 514 14.86 4.23 40.23
C TYR A 514 14.45 4.90 38.90
N SER A 515 14.39 4.12 37.83
CA SER A 515 13.97 4.49 36.49
C SER A 515 12.99 3.48 35.94
N THR A 516 12.12 3.88 35.02
CA THR A 516 11.21 2.99 34.28
C THR A 516 11.92 2.14 33.24
N THR A 517 13.16 2.49 32.87
CA THR A 517 13.95 1.72 31.89
C THR A 517 14.43 0.41 32.53
N ALA A 518 14.03 -0.70 31.93
CA ALA A 518 14.48 -2.02 32.38
C ALA A 518 15.97 -2.23 32.11
N PRO A 519 16.68 -2.93 33.01
CA PRO A 519 18.11 -3.18 32.83
C PRO A 519 18.36 -4.13 31.68
N LYS A 520 19.47 -3.88 30.98
CA LYS A 520 19.93 -4.68 29.86
C LYS A 520 21.30 -5.31 30.13
N ASN A 521 22.22 -4.55 30.75
CA ASN A 521 23.59 -4.97 30.94
C ASN A 521 23.73 -5.99 32.07
N ALA A 522 24.82 -6.77 32.10
CA ALA A 522 25.15 -7.63 33.21
C ALA A 522 25.39 -6.79 34.48
N GLY A 523 24.88 -7.23 35.61
CA GLY A 523 24.93 -6.50 36.86
C GLY A 523 23.88 -6.92 37.86
N THR A 524 23.87 -6.30 39.04
CA THR A 524 22.86 -6.54 40.09
C THR A 524 21.87 -5.40 40.12
N TYR A 525 20.58 -5.75 40.19
CA TYR A 525 19.47 -4.82 40.07
C TYR A 525 18.39 -5.06 41.10
N LYS A 526 17.59 -4.02 41.33
CA LYS A 526 16.31 -4.11 42.01
C LYS A 526 15.18 -3.73 41.05
N ALA A 527 14.09 -4.48 41.06
CA ALA A 527 12.81 -4.07 40.52
C ALA A 527 11.87 -3.71 41.67
N LYS A 528 11.14 -2.60 41.51
CA LYS A 528 10.20 -2.07 42.50
C LYS A 528 8.84 -1.90 41.85
N LEU A 529 7.82 -2.56 42.32
CA LEU A 529 6.42 -2.32 41.99
C LEU A 529 5.84 -1.31 42.98
N THR A 530 5.19 -0.29 42.44
CA THR A 530 4.49 0.76 43.23
C THR A 530 3.05 0.84 42.76
N LEU A 531 2.09 0.71 43.65
CA LEU A 531 0.66 0.86 43.41
C LEU A 531 0.08 1.92 44.37
N GLY A 532 -1.04 2.53 43.91
CA GLY A 532 -1.74 3.57 44.66
C GLY A 532 -1.22 5.00 44.39
N THR A 533 -1.91 5.97 44.96
CA THR A 533 -1.61 7.41 44.82
C THR A 533 -1.74 8.13 46.16
N GLY A 534 -1.07 9.28 46.32
CA GLY A 534 -1.14 10.08 47.55
C GLY A 534 -0.70 9.30 48.79
N ASP A 535 -1.52 9.30 49.83
CA ASP A 535 -1.22 8.62 51.10
C ASP A 535 -1.46 7.08 51.04
N ASN A 536 -2.00 6.55 49.95
CA ASN A 536 -2.30 5.15 49.72
C ASN A 536 -1.25 4.47 48.81
N ILE A 537 0.01 4.93 48.84
CA ILE A 537 1.10 4.37 48.02
C ILE A 537 1.72 3.20 48.76
N VAL A 538 1.76 2.03 48.10
CA VAL A 538 2.44 0.81 48.61
C VAL A 538 3.46 0.35 47.57
N SER A 539 4.64 -0.02 48.03
CA SER A 539 5.73 -0.50 47.19
C SER A 539 6.34 -1.80 47.73
N ILE A 540 6.72 -2.69 46.84
CA ILE A 540 7.49 -3.90 47.11
C ILE A 540 8.68 -4.00 46.16
N GLU A 541 9.74 -4.72 46.59
CA GLU A 541 10.98 -4.82 45.82
C GLU A 541 11.46 -6.27 45.73
N ILE A 542 12.06 -6.59 44.56
CA ILE A 542 12.81 -7.85 44.38
C ILE A 542 14.22 -7.53 43.86
N ASN A 543 15.20 -8.34 44.23
CA ASN A 543 16.57 -8.25 43.71
C ASN A 543 16.77 -9.32 42.65
N PHE A 544 17.51 -8.98 41.58
CA PHE A 544 17.95 -9.95 40.59
C PHE A 544 19.30 -9.58 40.00
N THR A 545 19.97 -10.54 39.41
CA THR A 545 21.27 -10.35 38.77
C THR A 545 21.19 -10.83 37.34
N ILE A 546 21.68 -10.01 36.42
CA ILE A 546 21.96 -10.40 35.04
C ILE A 546 23.41 -10.85 34.99
N GLU A 547 23.63 -12.15 34.82
CA GLU A 547 24.97 -12.72 34.73
C GLU A 547 25.58 -12.37 33.33
N LYS A 548 26.90 -12.38 33.26
CA LYS A 548 27.62 -12.21 32.02
C LYS A 548 27.29 -13.35 31.03
N ALA A 549 27.20 -13.04 29.76
CA ALA A 549 27.15 -14.05 28.73
C ALA A 549 28.48 -14.80 28.62
N ALA A 550 28.43 -15.99 28.06
CA ALA A 550 29.64 -16.79 27.85
C ALA A 550 30.67 -16.02 27.00
N SER A 551 31.95 -16.33 27.21
CA SER A 551 33.06 -15.74 26.45
C SER A 551 32.82 -15.89 24.94
N PRO A 552 32.81 -14.80 24.17
CA PRO A 552 32.69 -14.90 22.73
C PRO A 552 33.94 -15.55 22.12
N THR A 553 33.73 -16.37 21.11
CA THR A 553 34.83 -16.93 20.33
C THR A 553 35.34 -15.87 19.34
N ILE A 554 36.58 -15.43 19.55
CA ILE A 554 37.24 -14.45 18.68
C ILE A 554 38.25 -15.17 17.79
N ALA A 555 38.09 -15.06 16.49
CA ALA A 555 39.02 -15.62 15.53
C ALA A 555 40.38 -14.91 15.65
N GLY A 556 41.45 -15.69 15.76
CA GLY A 556 42.83 -15.16 15.68
C GLY A 556 43.16 -14.70 14.24
N GLU A 557 44.14 -13.84 14.12
CA GLU A 557 44.64 -13.36 12.84
C GLU A 557 46.15 -13.71 12.66
N GLU A 558 46.56 -13.84 11.42
CA GLU A 558 47.97 -14.02 11.05
C GLU A 558 48.41 -12.88 10.15
N LYS A 559 49.56 -12.34 10.39
CA LYS A 559 50.23 -11.33 9.56
C LYS A 559 51.65 -11.76 9.26
N SER A 560 52.06 -11.63 8.02
CA SER A 560 53.40 -12.01 7.59
C SER A 560 54.18 -10.76 7.14
N TYR A 561 55.46 -10.69 7.52
CA TYR A 561 56.34 -9.59 7.17
C TYR A 561 57.65 -10.15 6.61
N ALA A 562 58.18 -9.53 5.55
CA ALA A 562 59.47 -9.90 5.02
C ALA A 562 60.60 -9.64 6.05
N TYR A 563 61.46 -10.61 6.23
CA TYR A 563 62.55 -10.53 7.25
C TYR A 563 63.46 -9.32 7.07
N SER A 564 63.71 -8.94 5.84
CA SER A 564 64.59 -7.82 5.47
C SER A 564 63.92 -6.44 5.63
N ALA A 565 62.63 -6.42 5.82
CA ALA A 565 61.84 -5.20 5.67
C ALA A 565 61.24 -4.72 6.98
N GLY A 566 61.75 -5.14 8.14
CA GLY A 566 61.24 -4.69 9.41
C GLY A 566 60.76 -3.24 9.31
N SER A 567 59.61 -2.91 9.87
CA SER A 567 58.99 -1.58 9.80
C SER A 567 59.85 -0.53 10.52
N ALA A 568 61.08 -0.30 10.04
CA ALA A 568 62.10 0.52 10.70
C ALA A 568 61.48 1.79 11.33
N GLY A 569 61.14 1.71 12.60
CA GLY A 569 60.51 2.78 13.35
C GLY A 569 59.01 3.03 13.09
N LYS A 570 58.32 2.36 12.14
CA LYS A 570 56.88 2.55 11.86
C LYS A 570 56.02 1.74 12.84
N THR A 571 55.14 2.42 13.54
CA THR A 571 54.15 1.77 14.40
C THR A 571 52.98 1.25 13.56
N ILE A 572 52.63 -0.01 13.73
CA ILE A 572 51.44 -0.64 13.13
C ILE A 572 50.33 -0.60 14.16
N SER A 573 49.16 -0.18 13.74
CA SER A 573 47.97 -0.10 14.57
C SER A 573 46.91 -1.05 14.06
N VAL A 574 46.27 -1.80 14.98
CA VAL A 574 45.15 -2.71 14.69
C VAL A 574 44.00 -2.38 15.61
N ASP A 575 42.84 -2.14 15.07
CA ASP A 575 41.59 -1.99 15.86
C ASP A 575 41.18 -3.34 16.41
N ILE A 576 41.46 -3.54 17.70
CA ILE A 576 41.05 -4.74 18.42
C ILE A 576 39.62 -4.59 18.94
N ALA A 577 39.17 -3.36 19.24
CA ALA A 577 37.81 -3.14 19.73
C ALA A 577 36.78 -3.65 18.74
N GLY A 578 36.96 -3.48 17.45
CA GLY A 578 36.08 -3.99 16.41
C GLY A 578 36.04 -5.51 16.26
N LYS A 579 36.91 -6.25 16.92
CA LYS A 579 36.92 -7.74 16.92
C LYS A 579 36.00 -8.34 17.96
N PHE A 580 35.63 -7.59 18.97
CA PHE A 580 34.76 -8.03 20.07
C PHE A 580 33.32 -7.55 19.85
N PRO A 581 32.32 -8.16 20.51
CA PRO A 581 30.92 -7.74 20.38
C PRO A 581 30.73 -6.25 20.59
N THR A 582 29.88 -5.60 19.79
CA THR A 582 29.61 -4.16 19.89
C THR A 582 28.84 -3.78 21.15
N ASP A 583 28.08 -4.70 21.71
CA ASP A 583 27.24 -4.59 22.90
C ASP A 583 27.92 -5.06 24.18
N ARG A 584 29.26 -5.19 24.16
CA ARG A 584 30.07 -5.68 25.28
C ARG A 584 30.04 -4.84 26.55
N GLY A 585 29.51 -3.62 26.49
CA GLY A 585 29.53 -2.67 27.59
C GLY A 585 30.93 -2.09 27.85
N ILE A 586 31.16 -1.61 29.08
CA ILE A 586 32.47 -1.08 29.49
C ILE A 586 33.51 -2.20 29.35
N THR A 587 34.62 -1.89 28.69
CA THR A 587 35.64 -2.89 28.34
C THR A 587 37.03 -2.35 28.67
N THR A 588 37.86 -3.21 29.27
CA THR A 588 39.29 -2.95 29.46
C THR A 588 40.11 -4.00 28.71
N TYR A 589 41.29 -3.60 28.24
CA TYR A 589 42.18 -4.45 27.45
C TYR A 589 43.51 -4.66 28.14
N ALA A 590 44.00 -5.88 28.11
CA ALA A 590 45.37 -6.23 28.54
C ALA A 590 46.08 -6.98 27.41
N VAL A 591 47.36 -6.67 27.18
CA VAL A 591 48.16 -7.31 26.16
C VAL A 591 49.30 -8.10 26.76
N ALA A 592 49.55 -9.28 26.19
CA ALA A 592 50.73 -10.10 26.46
C ALA A 592 51.43 -10.45 25.13
N LYS A 593 52.77 -10.55 25.16
CA LYS A 593 53.59 -10.89 24.00
C LYS A 593 54.40 -12.17 24.28
N THR A 594 54.35 -13.14 23.37
CA THR A 594 55.25 -14.25 23.29
C THR A 594 56.12 -14.12 22.03
N ASP A 595 57.37 -13.75 22.20
CA ASP A 595 58.31 -13.40 21.11
C ASP A 595 59.73 -13.74 21.50
N THR A 596 60.09 -15.02 21.42
CA THR A 596 61.42 -15.52 21.73
C THR A 596 62.47 -15.12 20.71
N GLU A 597 62.05 -14.82 19.51
CA GLU A 597 62.94 -14.51 18.38
C GLU A 597 63.14 -13.00 18.18
N GLN A 598 62.51 -12.17 19.05
CA GLN A 598 62.62 -10.71 19.01
C GLN A 598 62.09 -10.10 17.69
N LEU A 599 61.05 -10.66 17.14
CA LEU A 599 60.43 -10.18 15.90
C LEU A 599 59.65 -8.85 16.11
N LEU A 600 59.25 -8.54 17.36
CA LEU A 600 58.39 -7.39 17.68
C LEU A 600 58.96 -6.52 18.81
N SER A 601 58.69 -5.22 18.73
CA SER A 601 58.94 -4.25 19.80
C SER A 601 57.75 -3.34 20.01
N GLU A 602 57.71 -2.62 21.16
CA GLU A 602 56.71 -1.61 21.49
C GLU A 602 55.23 -2.11 21.38
N VAL A 603 54.97 -3.32 21.88
CA VAL A 603 53.60 -3.89 21.85
C VAL A 603 52.79 -3.33 22.99
N THR A 604 51.73 -2.55 22.66
CA THR A 604 50.82 -1.94 23.65
C THR A 604 49.39 -1.98 23.13
N VAL A 605 48.41 -1.92 24.06
CA VAL A 605 47.00 -1.70 23.74
C VAL A 605 46.48 -0.51 24.56
N ASP A 606 45.74 0.40 23.94
CA ASP A 606 45.18 1.53 24.64
C ASP A 606 43.76 1.21 25.19
N THR A 607 43.18 2.15 25.92
CA THR A 607 41.82 2.01 26.52
C THR A 607 40.70 1.98 25.46
N ALA A 608 40.98 2.46 24.25
CA ALA A 608 40.02 2.40 23.14
C ALA A 608 40.10 1.06 22.39
N GLY A 609 41.09 0.21 22.70
CA GLY A 609 41.30 -1.09 22.05
C GLY A 609 42.12 -1.00 20.78
N ASN A 610 42.97 0.01 20.63
CA ASN A 610 43.96 0.06 19.55
C ASN A 610 45.20 -0.68 19.99
N LEU A 611 45.47 -1.82 19.37
CA LEU A 611 46.74 -2.56 19.54
C LEU A 611 47.76 -1.90 18.64
N THR A 612 48.93 -1.55 19.20
CA THR A 612 50.06 -1.05 18.46
C THR A 612 51.29 -1.90 18.69
N TYR A 613 52.08 -2.08 17.64
CA TYR A 613 53.36 -2.81 17.69
C TYR A 613 54.29 -2.35 16.55
N LYS A 614 55.57 -2.68 16.69
CA LYS A 614 56.57 -2.51 15.64
C LYS A 614 57.18 -3.85 15.26
N VAL A 615 57.35 -4.08 13.97
CA VAL A 615 58.06 -5.26 13.45
C VAL A 615 59.54 -4.92 13.33
N ASN A 616 60.38 -5.71 13.97
CA ASN A 616 61.85 -5.53 13.92
C ASN A 616 62.41 -6.07 12.62
N GLN A 617 63.47 -5.41 12.11
CA GLN A 617 64.30 -5.95 11.05
C GLN A 617 65.17 -7.09 11.68
N VAL A 618 65.14 -8.24 11.06
CA VAL A 618 65.88 -9.42 11.52
C VAL A 618 66.65 -10.01 10.34
N ASP A 619 67.54 -10.96 10.59
CA ASP A 619 68.27 -11.65 9.53
C ASP A 619 67.53 -12.86 8.95
N SER A 620 68.00 -13.42 7.86
CA SER A 620 67.36 -14.55 7.16
C SER A 620 67.26 -15.83 7.97
N THR A 621 67.96 -15.97 9.10
CA THR A 621 67.81 -17.13 10.00
C THR A 621 66.48 -17.14 10.74
N LYS A 622 65.74 -16.01 10.73
CA LYS A 622 64.43 -15.85 11.36
C LYS A 622 63.26 -16.13 10.41
N VAL A 623 63.52 -16.42 9.15
CA VAL A 623 62.45 -16.83 8.21
C VAL A 623 61.71 -18.05 8.73
N GLY A 624 60.38 -18.02 8.72
CA GLY A 624 59.50 -19.06 9.28
C GLY A 624 59.33 -19.02 10.80
N LYS A 625 59.95 -18.06 11.50
CA LYS A 625 59.71 -17.85 12.94
C LYS A 625 58.47 -16.99 13.18
N THR A 626 57.88 -17.18 14.35
CA THR A 626 56.61 -16.51 14.73
C THR A 626 56.73 -15.83 16.08
N ALA A 627 55.98 -14.74 16.23
CA ALA A 627 55.68 -14.10 17.51
C ALA A 627 54.16 -14.04 17.69
N ILE A 628 53.68 -14.12 18.94
CA ILE A 628 52.27 -14.09 19.26
C ILE A 628 51.99 -12.89 20.15
N ILE A 629 51.01 -12.09 19.76
CA ILE A 629 50.39 -11.05 20.59
C ILE A 629 49.04 -11.57 21.05
N ALA A 630 48.85 -11.69 22.34
CA ALA A 630 47.55 -12.08 22.96
C ALA A 630 46.94 -10.87 23.64
N VAL A 631 45.71 -10.48 23.24
CA VAL A 631 44.93 -9.42 23.90
C VAL A 631 43.78 -10.04 24.61
N THR A 632 43.62 -9.75 25.89
CA THR A 632 42.48 -10.15 26.70
C THR A 632 41.59 -8.95 26.88
N ALA A 633 40.30 -9.05 26.48
CA ALA A 633 39.26 -8.07 26.78
C ALA A 633 38.44 -8.52 28.00
N SER A 634 38.39 -7.67 29.03
CA SER A 634 37.52 -7.84 30.17
C SER A 634 36.29 -6.93 29.96
N MET A 635 35.14 -7.56 29.70
CA MET A 635 33.92 -6.93 29.27
C MET A 635 32.87 -6.90 30.40
N GLU A 636 31.99 -5.89 30.35
CA GLU A 636 30.87 -5.78 31.31
C GLU A 636 29.85 -6.92 31.11
N ASN A 637 29.44 -7.15 29.83
CA ASN A 637 28.34 -8.03 29.49
C ASN A 637 28.72 -9.45 29.13
N TYR A 638 30.01 -9.71 28.92
CA TYR A 638 30.52 -11.04 28.55
C TYR A 638 31.63 -11.45 29.47
N GLU A 639 31.83 -12.75 29.63
CA GLU A 639 33.06 -13.29 30.23
C GLU A 639 34.26 -12.86 29.38
N ASN A 640 35.44 -12.83 30.01
CA ASN A 640 36.67 -12.41 29.35
C ASN A 640 36.94 -13.22 28.10
N ALA A 641 37.30 -12.53 27.01
CA ALA A 641 37.66 -13.16 25.74
C ALA A 641 39.06 -12.75 25.30
N GLY A 642 39.71 -13.66 24.59
CA GLY A 642 41.06 -13.45 24.06
C GLY A 642 41.05 -13.29 22.53
N TYR A 643 41.84 -12.35 22.04
CA TYR A 643 42.20 -12.23 20.64
C TYR A 643 43.71 -12.55 20.46
N THR A 644 44.05 -13.32 19.45
CA THR A 644 45.42 -13.71 19.16
C THR A 644 45.83 -13.22 17.79
N LEU A 645 46.93 -12.48 17.71
CA LEU A 645 47.56 -12.08 16.47
C LEU A 645 48.93 -12.79 16.36
N THR A 646 49.05 -13.64 15.35
CA THR A 646 50.30 -14.32 15.05
C THR A 646 51.07 -13.54 13.99
N ILE A 647 52.31 -13.19 14.26
CA ILE A 647 53.20 -12.49 13.34
C ILE A 647 54.28 -13.47 12.87
N SER A 648 54.35 -13.64 11.57
CA SER A 648 55.33 -14.54 10.94
C SER A 648 56.38 -13.74 10.16
N SER A 649 57.65 -14.15 10.26
CA SER A 649 58.73 -13.64 9.38
C SER A 649 58.80 -14.51 8.14
N ILE A 650 58.65 -13.90 6.97
CA ILE A 650 58.71 -14.58 5.66
C ILE A 650 59.72 -13.91 4.74
N ASP A 651 60.04 -14.54 3.59
CA ASP A 651 60.95 -13.91 2.62
C ASP A 651 60.30 -12.69 1.97
N LYS A 652 59.20 -12.86 1.25
CA LYS A 652 58.37 -11.77 0.70
C LYS A 652 56.91 -12.20 0.66
N LYS A 653 56.03 -11.23 0.75
CA LYS A 653 54.58 -11.44 0.58
C LYS A 653 54.24 -11.67 -0.89
N ALA A 654 53.29 -12.53 -1.14
CA ALA A 654 52.76 -12.76 -2.48
C ALA A 654 51.81 -11.62 -2.92
N VAL A 655 51.81 -11.37 -4.23
CA VAL A 655 50.88 -10.42 -4.88
C VAL A 655 49.94 -11.20 -5.78
N GLU A 656 48.74 -10.78 -5.90
CA GLU A 656 47.75 -11.34 -6.84
C GLU A 656 46.97 -10.25 -7.60
N ILE A 657 46.31 -10.63 -8.68
CA ILE A 657 45.40 -9.71 -9.39
C ILE A 657 44.12 -9.62 -8.61
N LYS A 658 43.63 -8.40 -8.32
CA LYS A 658 42.36 -8.18 -7.63
C LYS A 658 41.22 -8.93 -8.34
N SER A 659 40.34 -9.59 -7.57
CA SER A 659 39.18 -10.32 -8.10
C SER A 659 38.36 -9.45 -9.06
N GLY A 660 37.96 -10.00 -10.20
CA GLY A 660 37.27 -9.28 -11.26
C GLY A 660 38.16 -8.46 -12.20
N ASN A 661 39.47 -8.41 -11.97
CA ASN A 661 40.46 -7.81 -12.88
C ASN A 661 41.20 -8.89 -13.69
N SER A 662 41.79 -8.50 -14.79
CA SER A 662 42.72 -9.32 -15.60
C SER A 662 43.68 -8.43 -16.32
N VAL A 663 44.91 -8.94 -16.58
CA VAL A 663 45.88 -8.23 -17.42
C VAL A 663 45.51 -8.42 -18.88
N SER A 664 45.22 -7.34 -19.57
CA SER A 664 44.84 -7.31 -20.98
C SER A 664 45.60 -6.18 -21.72
N VAL A 665 45.54 -6.19 -23.02
CA VAL A 665 46.07 -5.08 -23.84
C VAL A 665 45.08 -3.93 -23.81
N ASP A 666 45.53 -2.71 -23.60
CA ASP A 666 44.70 -1.50 -23.61
C ASP A 666 44.40 -1.06 -25.06
N GLY A 667 43.09 -0.87 -25.32
CA GLY A 667 42.57 -0.38 -26.60
C GLY A 667 42.57 -1.41 -27.74
N SER A 668 42.21 -0.92 -28.94
CA SER A 668 42.05 -1.72 -30.17
C SER A 668 43.31 -1.86 -31.02
N ASN A 669 44.52 -1.60 -30.45
CA ASN A 669 45.78 -1.70 -31.18
C ASN A 669 46.09 -3.16 -31.52
N VAL A 670 46.09 -3.48 -32.81
CA VAL A 670 46.47 -4.77 -33.34
C VAL A 670 47.95 -4.69 -33.77
N LEU A 671 48.78 -5.58 -33.30
CA LEU A 671 50.16 -5.70 -33.73
C LEU A 671 50.16 -6.29 -35.14
N ILE A 672 51.02 -5.78 -36.00
CA ILE A 672 51.26 -6.36 -37.34
C ILE A 672 52.50 -7.23 -37.26
N TYR A 673 52.50 -8.40 -37.95
CA TYR A 673 53.66 -9.28 -37.98
C TYR A 673 54.96 -8.53 -38.42
N GLY A 674 55.98 -8.67 -37.62
CA GLY A 674 57.24 -7.94 -37.74
C GLY A 674 57.39 -6.79 -36.73
N GLU A 675 56.36 -6.41 -36.02
CA GLU A 675 56.40 -5.37 -34.99
C GLU A 675 56.72 -5.96 -33.61
N LYS A 676 57.39 -5.17 -32.78
CA LYS A 676 57.71 -5.54 -31.40
C LYS A 676 56.52 -5.39 -30.49
N ILE A 677 56.40 -6.26 -29.49
CA ILE A 677 55.31 -6.25 -28.51
C ILE A 677 55.24 -4.97 -27.68
N SER A 678 56.35 -4.25 -27.56
CA SER A 678 56.41 -2.93 -26.89
C SER A 678 55.53 -1.86 -27.51
N LYS A 679 54.98 -2.06 -28.73
CA LYS A 679 53.94 -1.22 -29.30
C LYS A 679 52.59 -1.35 -28.62
N LEU A 680 52.33 -2.45 -27.94
CA LEU A 680 51.08 -2.69 -27.19
C LEU A 680 51.24 -2.22 -25.76
N THR A 681 50.29 -1.44 -25.29
CA THR A 681 50.21 -1.03 -23.89
C THR A 681 49.34 -2.02 -23.10
N LEU A 682 49.80 -2.38 -21.91
CA LEU A 682 49.00 -3.16 -20.98
C LEU A 682 48.00 -2.25 -20.27
N GLY A 683 46.72 -2.71 -20.18
CA GLY A 683 45.68 -1.98 -19.53
C GLY A 683 45.85 -1.87 -18.01
N ASN A 684 45.16 -0.90 -17.42
CA ASN A 684 45.17 -0.70 -15.97
C ASN A 684 44.63 -1.94 -15.25
N THR A 685 45.49 -2.62 -14.51
CA THR A 685 45.17 -3.78 -13.70
C THR A 685 45.47 -3.46 -12.25
N VAL A 686 44.54 -3.77 -11.35
CA VAL A 686 44.74 -3.59 -9.91
C VAL A 686 45.36 -4.85 -9.32
N PHE A 687 46.51 -4.69 -8.65
CA PHE A 687 47.18 -5.75 -7.93
C PHE A 687 47.01 -5.55 -6.42
N VAL A 688 46.83 -6.64 -5.70
CA VAL A 688 46.59 -6.63 -4.25
C VAL A 688 47.56 -7.62 -3.55
N GLU A 689 47.73 -7.45 -2.26
CA GLU A 689 48.33 -8.48 -1.42
C GLU A 689 47.47 -9.74 -1.43
N ALA A 690 48.09 -10.89 -1.72
CA ALA A 690 47.36 -12.15 -1.88
C ALA A 690 46.49 -12.46 -0.66
N GLY A 691 45.19 -12.73 -0.91
CA GLY A 691 44.18 -12.99 0.13
C GLY A 691 43.64 -11.75 0.83
N THR A 692 43.93 -10.54 0.33
CA THR A 692 43.40 -9.26 0.86
C THR A 692 42.89 -8.36 -0.26
N ASP A 693 42.28 -7.21 0.10
CA ASP A 693 41.91 -6.14 -0.85
C ASP A 693 42.96 -4.97 -0.85
N ASP A 694 44.07 -5.11 -0.12
CA ASP A 694 45.08 -4.06 0.00
C ASP A 694 45.84 -3.87 -1.33
N VAL A 695 45.65 -2.72 -1.95
CA VAL A 695 46.20 -2.40 -3.26
C VAL A 695 47.75 -2.23 -3.17
N ILE A 696 48.47 -2.90 -4.07
CA ILE A 696 49.92 -2.82 -4.19
C ILE A 696 50.29 -1.98 -5.40
N GLU A 697 50.93 -0.87 -5.15
CA GLU A 697 51.48 0.00 -6.19
C GLU A 697 52.70 -0.65 -6.85
N GLY A 698 52.82 -0.45 -8.18
CA GLY A 698 53.96 -1.03 -8.90
C GLY A 698 53.93 -0.75 -10.41
N ILE A 699 54.81 -1.37 -11.15
CA ILE A 699 54.94 -1.22 -12.59
C ILE A 699 54.59 -2.53 -13.28
N LEU A 700 53.55 -2.50 -14.11
CA LEU A 700 53.17 -3.58 -15.01
C LEU A 700 53.86 -3.38 -16.37
N SER A 701 54.57 -4.37 -16.87
CA SER A 701 55.28 -4.29 -18.14
C SER A 701 55.33 -5.64 -18.87
N TRP A 702 55.61 -5.63 -20.14
CA TRP A 702 55.89 -6.86 -20.88
C TRP A 702 57.14 -7.51 -20.37
N SER A 703 57.18 -8.83 -20.20
CA SER A 703 58.36 -9.58 -19.76
C SER A 703 59.48 -9.55 -20.79
N ASN A 704 59.15 -9.50 -22.08
CA ASN A 704 60.07 -9.31 -23.18
C ASN A 704 59.50 -8.30 -24.19
N PRO A 705 59.73 -7.00 -24.00
CA PRO A 705 59.19 -5.93 -24.83
C PRO A 705 59.66 -5.93 -26.28
N ASP A 706 60.82 -6.57 -26.54
CA ASP A 706 61.41 -6.67 -27.86
C ASP A 706 60.94 -7.90 -28.66
N ALA A 707 60.14 -8.75 -28.10
CA ALA A 707 59.64 -9.92 -28.81
C ALA A 707 58.79 -9.53 -30.04
N ILE A 708 58.95 -10.30 -31.12
CA ILE A 708 58.19 -10.20 -32.38
C ILE A 708 57.33 -11.47 -32.48
N PRO A 709 56.10 -11.46 -32.06
CA PRO A 709 55.25 -12.65 -32.05
C PRO A 709 54.75 -13.02 -33.44
N ALA A 710 54.49 -14.30 -33.67
CA ALA A 710 53.92 -14.80 -34.91
C ALA A 710 52.50 -14.30 -35.16
N ALA A 711 52.09 -14.18 -36.43
CA ALA A 711 50.71 -13.77 -36.77
C ALA A 711 49.67 -14.76 -36.27
N GLY A 712 48.55 -14.26 -35.73
CA GLY A 712 47.48 -15.01 -35.08
C GLY A 712 47.23 -14.51 -33.66
N THR A 713 46.36 -15.20 -32.93
CA THR A 713 46.17 -14.95 -31.51
C THR A 713 47.18 -15.77 -30.71
N THR A 714 47.94 -15.13 -29.83
CA THR A 714 48.95 -15.79 -29.01
C THR A 714 48.98 -15.20 -27.61
N GLN A 715 49.78 -15.79 -26.73
CA GLN A 715 49.95 -15.34 -25.34
C GLN A 715 51.32 -14.70 -25.17
N ALA A 716 51.36 -13.50 -24.60
CA ALA A 716 52.60 -12.82 -24.27
C ALA A 716 52.79 -12.63 -22.76
N GLY A 717 54.00 -12.84 -22.30
CA GLY A 717 54.33 -12.74 -20.88
C GLY A 717 54.37 -11.29 -20.40
N TRP A 718 53.86 -11.04 -19.24
CA TRP A 718 53.96 -9.77 -18.50
C TRP A 718 54.58 -10.01 -17.11
N VAL A 719 55.10 -8.95 -16.51
CA VAL A 719 55.60 -8.90 -15.15
C VAL A 719 55.09 -7.64 -14.45
N PHE A 720 54.57 -7.82 -13.26
CA PHE A 720 54.28 -6.73 -12.33
C PHE A 720 55.40 -6.67 -11.28
N LYS A 721 56.05 -5.52 -11.18
CA LYS A 721 57.07 -5.21 -10.18
C LYS A 721 56.51 -4.29 -9.13
N PRO A 722 56.23 -4.76 -7.90
CA PRO A 722 55.84 -3.91 -6.82
C PRO A 722 56.80 -2.76 -6.57
N ALA A 723 56.29 -1.55 -6.27
CA ALA A 723 57.11 -0.42 -5.87
C ALA A 723 57.91 -0.73 -4.59
N ASP A 724 57.30 -1.50 -3.69
CA ASP A 724 57.96 -2.05 -2.51
C ASP A 724 58.40 -3.49 -2.77
N GLY A 725 59.44 -3.63 -3.57
CA GLY A 725 60.04 -4.91 -3.88
C GLY A 725 60.79 -5.57 -2.72
N THR A 726 60.84 -4.93 -1.55
CA THR A 726 61.40 -5.54 -0.33
C THR A 726 60.38 -6.38 0.41
N HIS A 727 59.14 -5.94 0.43
CA HIS A 727 58.04 -6.66 1.11
C HIS A 727 57.26 -7.59 0.19
N TYR A 728 57.20 -7.30 -1.11
CA TYR A 728 56.38 -8.02 -2.06
C TYR A 728 57.17 -8.71 -3.15
N ALA A 729 56.75 -9.91 -3.53
CA ALA A 729 57.30 -10.65 -4.64
C ALA A 729 56.77 -10.10 -5.98
N GLU A 730 57.60 -10.19 -7.04
CA GLU A 730 57.14 -9.93 -8.40
C GLU A 730 56.07 -10.95 -8.80
N LEU A 731 55.03 -10.51 -9.54
CA LEU A 731 54.03 -11.39 -10.11
C LEU A 731 54.19 -11.43 -11.63
N THR A 732 54.15 -12.62 -12.21
CA THR A 732 54.23 -12.83 -13.65
C THR A 732 53.02 -13.55 -14.18
N GLY A 733 52.67 -13.32 -15.44
CA GLY A 733 51.57 -14.00 -16.08
C GLY A 733 51.62 -13.85 -17.60
N LYS A 734 50.50 -14.15 -18.25
CA LYS A 734 50.34 -14.03 -19.70
C LYS A 734 49.08 -13.28 -20.05
N ALA A 735 49.12 -12.46 -21.11
CA ALA A 735 47.97 -11.79 -21.69
C ALA A 735 47.85 -12.20 -23.16
N ALA A 736 46.58 -12.31 -23.60
CA ALA A 736 46.28 -12.61 -24.99
C ALA A 736 46.58 -11.39 -25.88
N ILE A 737 47.25 -11.59 -26.97
CA ILE A 737 47.50 -10.58 -27.99
C ILE A 737 47.10 -11.11 -29.36
N THR A 738 46.70 -10.20 -30.26
CA THR A 738 46.41 -10.53 -31.64
C THR A 738 47.38 -9.84 -32.57
N VAL A 739 47.97 -10.61 -33.47
CA VAL A 739 48.94 -10.12 -34.45
C VAL A 739 48.40 -10.34 -35.84
N ALA A 740 48.13 -9.25 -36.55
CA ALA A 740 47.66 -9.31 -37.93
C ALA A 740 48.80 -9.74 -38.88
N LYS A 741 48.44 -10.38 -39.97
CA LYS A 741 49.41 -10.73 -41.02
C LYS A 741 49.93 -9.45 -41.68
N ALA A 742 51.20 -9.36 -41.90
CA ALA A 742 51.80 -8.32 -42.73
C ALA A 742 51.46 -8.59 -44.21
N THR A 743 51.22 -7.53 -44.94
CA THR A 743 51.08 -7.66 -46.40
C THR A 743 52.45 -7.93 -47.02
N PRO A 744 52.64 -9.05 -47.72
CA PRO A 744 53.92 -9.31 -48.35
C PRO A 744 54.20 -8.24 -49.43
N VAL A 745 55.37 -7.67 -49.41
CA VAL A 745 55.83 -6.76 -50.45
C VAL A 745 56.74 -7.58 -51.36
N ILE A 746 56.38 -7.59 -52.64
CA ILE A 746 57.24 -8.20 -53.65
C ILE A 746 58.40 -7.20 -53.92
N ALA A 747 59.54 -7.58 -53.47
CA ALA A 747 60.77 -6.75 -53.58
C ALA A 747 61.28 -6.62 -55.04
N GLU A 748 61.02 -7.62 -55.85
CA GLU A 748 61.40 -7.63 -57.25
C GLU A 748 60.20 -8.01 -58.14
N LYS A 749 60.16 -7.37 -59.30
CA LYS A 749 59.07 -7.63 -60.27
C LYS A 749 59.28 -9.02 -60.86
N LEU A 750 58.31 -9.89 -60.67
CA LEU A 750 58.25 -11.21 -61.29
C LEU A 750 58.37 -11.04 -62.83
N THR A 751 59.30 -11.76 -63.42
CA THR A 751 59.49 -11.84 -64.85
C THR A 751 59.32 -13.29 -65.34
N ALA A 752 58.79 -13.43 -66.51
CA ALA A 752 58.61 -14.74 -67.14
C ALA A 752 59.39 -14.81 -68.42
N THR A 753 59.98 -15.98 -68.68
CA THR A 753 60.62 -16.24 -69.98
C THR A 753 59.65 -16.18 -71.13
N ALA A 754 60.06 -15.49 -72.23
CA ALA A 754 59.22 -15.36 -73.40
C ALA A 754 58.91 -16.72 -74.04
N LEU A 755 57.68 -16.93 -74.44
CA LEU A 755 57.23 -18.12 -75.20
C LEU A 755 57.16 -17.78 -76.67
N THR A 756 57.60 -18.78 -77.50
CA THR A 756 57.47 -18.71 -78.98
C THR A 756 56.09 -19.37 -79.33
N TYR A 757 55.48 -18.89 -80.44
CA TYR A 757 54.22 -19.45 -80.89
C TYR A 757 54.24 -20.98 -81.03
N GLY A 758 53.31 -21.68 -80.34
CA GLY A 758 53.24 -23.14 -80.29
C GLY A 758 53.82 -23.76 -79.03
N GLN A 759 54.47 -23.02 -78.12
CA GLN A 759 54.88 -23.49 -76.76
C GLN A 759 53.73 -23.39 -75.81
N LYS A 760 53.73 -24.25 -74.82
CA LYS A 760 52.72 -24.24 -73.71
C LYS A 760 53.16 -23.22 -72.63
N LEU A 761 52.17 -22.66 -71.90
CA LEU A 761 52.42 -21.76 -70.77
C LEU A 761 53.35 -22.41 -69.69
N SER A 762 53.23 -23.73 -69.57
CA SER A 762 54.11 -24.53 -68.68
C SER A 762 55.63 -24.49 -69.08
N ASP A 763 55.95 -24.02 -70.27
CA ASP A 763 57.33 -23.95 -70.77
C ASP A 763 57.97 -22.56 -70.45
N SER A 764 57.18 -21.66 -69.82
CA SER A 764 57.72 -20.39 -69.34
C SER A 764 58.04 -20.52 -67.85
N THR A 765 59.21 -20.09 -67.47
CA THR A 765 59.65 -20.10 -66.07
C THR A 765 59.45 -18.71 -65.50
N LEU A 766 58.77 -18.62 -64.33
CA LEU A 766 58.67 -17.42 -63.53
C LEU A 766 59.91 -17.27 -62.64
N THR A 767 60.60 -16.18 -62.72
CA THR A 767 61.78 -15.81 -61.92
C THR A 767 61.53 -14.49 -61.19
#